data_dbab6c9349c801c2c99c620649221c35
#
_entry.id   dbab6c9349c801c2c99c620649221c35
#
_cell.length_a   1.000
_cell.length_b   1.000
_cell.length_c   1.000
_cell.angle_alpha   90.00
_cell.angle_beta   90.00
_cell.angle_gamma   90.00
#
_symmetry.space_group_name_H-M   'P 1'
#
loop_
_entity.id
_entity.type
_entity.pdbx_description
1 polymer ?
#
loop_
_entity_poly.entity_id
_entity_poly.type
_entity_poly.pdbx_seq_one_letter_code
_entity_poly.pdbx_strand_id
1 'polypeptide(L)'
;MKTALIIHLSNQDAEETVTFLGQQVRLLRRGCGGDPEQARRLISEYDGKVDAIGLEGLPRKLSLGPTQRTHVVGAEIAAAAQQTPVVDGGGIRPGLERWGVILADRAQPGIFAHKRVLMTPGLNHNGLAQALGRRGSSIRYADPLVYFNLPDLPGVGSKLTLEQAGPATLDQLKDAPFRRILPQAGAAGKPRQADPFLSADLIAGDVGAIRRYAPAKLRRKTVVVECANEDDLADLRQRDVAIVVTMMPSLDPQDDLGRWSAATIEAVLVALRPDPTAPLSEDTYLDLMADIHWTPAIRVLQPEEAGINRFAFVIHPLSTKFIHNHKLFRWTRFLPDSIVEPVAALMPPMYISKITGGVSPTTGQRIEGHLIALSATPRQMMQRDERFTYRQLNQAAKMSERLGARIMGLGAFTSVVGDAGITVAHEADIAITSGNSLTVAATLEAAKQAVIKMGATDLTQGKVMIVGATGSIASVCARLLAQAIRDVVLVSIEPEKLIELKRTIQRETPDAQVTIATRTGDLVAECDLIVTATSAFGQRVIDVTKCKPGAVICDVARPLDINPAEAALRPDILVIESGEVLIPGDVDFGYDIGLPPKTAYACLGETALLAMDGRFEDYTLGRNIEMERVKEIFRLFKKHDFQLAGLRSFGEYITDEDVARRRKLAEALRQDPELYRRTVAEASEKLTHIPVMSKGVSASPGNGAAGWAALAGVAGLVLFLLGRRGKARKGIPSG
;
A
#
# COMPACT_ATOMS: atom_id res chain seq x y z
N MET A 1 -14.31 12.09 51.34
CA MET A 1 -13.66 12.30 50.01
C MET A 1 -12.38 11.50 50.03
N LYS A 2 -12.19 10.61 49.05
CA LYS A 2 -10.99 9.76 48.93
C LYS A 2 -9.82 10.60 48.45
N THR A 3 -8.59 10.20 48.80
CA THR A 3 -7.37 10.92 48.46
C THR A 3 -6.34 9.97 47.87
N ALA A 4 -5.81 10.31 46.68
CA ALA A 4 -4.70 9.58 46.04
C ALA A 4 -3.47 10.49 45.92
N LEU A 5 -2.33 9.98 46.32
CA LEU A 5 -1.02 10.65 46.13
C LEU A 5 -0.39 10.14 44.86
N ILE A 6 0.06 11.04 43.97
CA ILE A 6 0.80 10.71 42.75
C ILE A 6 2.22 11.29 42.86
N ILE A 7 3.22 10.40 42.94
CA ILE A 7 4.64 10.78 42.95
C ILE A 7 5.16 10.63 41.51
N HIS A 8 5.76 11.70 40.98
CA HIS A 8 6.17 11.75 39.56
C HIS A 8 7.56 12.35 39.36
N LEU A 9 8.11 12.13 38.14
CA LEU A 9 9.49 12.47 37.79
C LEU A 9 9.78 13.98 37.67
N SER A 10 8.78 14.86 37.58
CA SER A 10 8.99 16.30 37.52
C SER A 10 9.28 16.91 38.93
N ASN A 11 9.57 18.19 39.00
CA ASN A 11 9.78 18.92 40.26
C ASN A 11 8.56 19.80 40.66
N GLN A 12 7.44 19.69 39.93
CA GLN A 12 6.26 20.51 40.14
C GLN A 12 5.25 19.79 41.02
N ASP A 13 4.70 20.49 41.99
CA ASP A 13 3.59 19.99 42.81
C ASP A 13 2.27 20.58 42.32
N ALA A 14 1.22 19.78 42.43
CA ALA A 14 -0.14 20.19 42.09
C ALA A 14 -1.16 19.50 43.01
N GLU A 15 -2.32 20.11 43.18
CA GLU A 15 -3.46 19.50 43.85
C GLU A 15 -4.72 19.77 43.00
N GLU A 16 -5.51 18.76 42.81
CA GLU A 16 -6.75 18.84 42.04
C GLU A 16 -7.80 17.88 42.60
N THR A 17 -9.07 18.15 42.32
CA THR A 17 -10.17 17.25 42.66
C THR A 17 -10.79 16.74 41.34
N VAL A 18 -10.85 15.43 41.15
CA VAL A 18 -11.45 14.81 40.01
C VAL A 18 -12.72 14.07 40.39
N THR A 19 -13.65 13.91 39.46
CA THR A 19 -14.86 13.09 39.64
C THR A 19 -14.75 11.85 38.76
N PHE A 20 -14.58 10.68 39.37
CA PHE A 20 -14.42 9.45 38.63
C PHE A 20 -15.39 8.37 39.18
N LEU A 21 -16.08 7.66 38.30
CA LEU A 21 -17.13 6.69 38.66
C LEU A 21 -18.18 7.30 39.63
N GLY A 22 -18.53 8.58 39.44
CA GLY A 22 -19.50 9.30 40.27
C GLY A 22 -19.00 9.72 41.65
N GLN A 23 -17.74 9.49 41.98
CA GLN A 23 -17.13 9.83 43.25
C GLN A 23 -16.05 10.90 43.13
N GLN A 24 -15.96 11.80 44.10
CA GLN A 24 -14.90 12.81 44.17
C GLN A 24 -13.65 12.24 44.81
N VAL A 25 -12.51 12.42 44.15
CA VAL A 25 -11.18 12.04 44.61
C VAL A 25 -10.24 13.25 44.58
N ARG A 26 -9.59 13.50 45.68
CA ARG A 26 -8.53 14.51 45.79
C ARG A 26 -7.22 13.87 45.32
N LEU A 27 -6.60 14.47 44.28
CA LEU A 27 -5.30 14.09 43.78
C LEU A 27 -4.23 15.03 44.32
N LEU A 28 -3.25 14.47 45.04
CA LEU A 28 -2.07 15.16 45.50
C LEU A 28 -0.90 14.77 44.60
N ARG A 29 -0.47 15.62 43.72
CA ARG A 29 0.68 15.37 42.84
C ARG A 29 1.93 15.96 43.48
N ARG A 30 2.99 15.18 43.68
CA ARG A 30 4.26 15.58 44.29
C ARG A 30 5.43 15.17 43.41
N GLY A 31 6.28 16.12 43.08
CA GLY A 31 7.45 15.91 42.25
C GLY A 31 8.64 15.37 43.07
N CYS A 32 9.26 14.27 42.59
CA CYS A 32 10.50 13.78 43.21
C CYS A 32 11.75 14.10 42.35
N GLY A 33 11.61 14.74 41.19
CA GLY A 33 12.74 15.07 40.32
C GLY A 33 13.51 13.86 39.78
N GLY A 34 13.00 12.66 39.99
CA GLY A 34 13.68 11.39 39.68
C GLY A 34 14.68 10.96 40.77
N ASP A 35 14.66 11.60 41.95
CA ASP A 35 15.45 11.24 43.12
C ASP A 35 14.70 10.14 43.93
N PRO A 36 15.28 8.95 44.07
CA PRO A 36 14.69 7.83 44.82
C PRO A 36 14.52 8.13 46.29
N GLU A 37 15.44 8.90 46.92
CA GLU A 37 15.34 9.26 48.33
C GLU A 37 14.19 10.22 48.60
N GLN A 38 14.00 11.19 47.71
CA GLN A 38 12.86 12.09 47.77
C GLN A 38 11.53 11.34 47.62
N ALA A 39 11.47 10.38 46.67
CA ALA A 39 10.30 9.54 46.49
C ALA A 39 9.96 8.71 47.76
N ARG A 40 10.97 8.11 48.40
CA ARG A 40 10.79 7.36 49.66
C ARG A 40 10.31 8.24 50.78
N ARG A 41 10.88 9.46 50.93
CA ARG A 41 10.41 10.42 51.95
C ARG A 41 8.95 10.80 51.76
N LEU A 42 8.55 11.10 50.54
CA LEU A 42 7.15 11.41 50.20
C LEU A 42 6.24 10.27 50.55
N ILE A 43 6.60 9.02 50.21
CA ILE A 43 5.79 7.83 50.58
C ILE A 43 5.68 7.75 52.09
N SER A 44 6.78 7.81 52.85
CA SER A 44 6.75 7.70 54.32
C SER A 44 5.96 8.85 54.95
N GLU A 45 5.98 10.03 54.38
CA GLU A 45 5.20 11.20 54.88
C GLU A 45 3.69 10.98 54.76
N TYR A 46 3.24 10.37 53.64
CA TYR A 46 1.82 10.22 53.32
C TYR A 46 1.27 8.81 53.63
N ASP A 47 2.11 7.85 54.02
CA ASP A 47 1.69 6.49 54.39
C ASP A 47 0.67 6.49 55.53
N GLY A 48 -0.45 5.83 55.34
CA GLY A 48 -1.60 5.83 56.25
C GLY A 48 -2.44 7.10 56.26
N LYS A 49 -2.06 8.15 55.51
CA LYS A 49 -2.79 9.43 55.42
C LYS A 49 -3.58 9.59 54.09
N VAL A 50 -3.31 8.75 53.10
CA VAL A 50 -4.00 8.67 51.80
C VAL A 50 -4.51 7.31 51.52
N ASP A 51 -5.49 7.18 50.60
CA ASP A 51 -6.14 5.90 50.28
C ASP A 51 -5.33 5.06 49.26
N ALA A 52 -4.50 5.69 48.45
CA ALA A 52 -3.59 5.02 47.52
C ALA A 52 -2.42 5.93 47.13
N ILE A 53 -1.29 5.32 46.73
CA ILE A 53 -0.09 6.03 46.21
C ILE A 53 0.20 5.50 44.80
N GLY A 54 0.23 6.39 43.81
CA GLY A 54 0.62 6.12 42.42
C GLY A 54 2.05 6.56 42.13
N LEU A 55 2.82 5.71 41.49
CA LEU A 55 4.20 5.96 41.07
C LEU A 55 4.22 6.24 39.55
N GLU A 56 4.10 7.50 39.16
CA GLU A 56 4.09 7.89 37.75
C GLU A 56 5.52 8.06 37.23
N GLY A 57 5.89 7.17 36.29
CA GLY A 57 7.25 7.15 35.74
C GLY A 57 8.29 6.45 36.61
N LEU A 58 7.87 5.80 37.70
CA LEU A 58 8.71 5.09 38.66
C LEU A 58 8.29 3.59 38.70
N PRO A 59 8.49 2.82 37.61
CA PRO A 59 7.98 1.47 37.53
C PRO A 59 8.62 0.53 38.56
N ARG A 60 7.80 -0.32 39.18
CA ARG A 60 8.25 -1.41 40.07
C ARG A 60 8.64 -2.67 39.29
N LYS A 61 8.05 -2.82 38.13
CA LYS A 61 8.30 -3.95 37.22
C LYS A 61 8.54 -3.45 35.81
N LEU A 62 9.43 -4.10 35.12
CA LEU A 62 9.70 -3.91 33.70
C LEU A 62 9.21 -5.14 32.95
N SER A 63 8.49 -4.93 31.84
CA SER A 63 7.99 -6.00 30.99
C SER A 63 8.31 -5.74 29.53
N LEU A 64 8.81 -6.75 28.82
CA LEU A 64 9.13 -6.68 27.41
C LEU A 64 8.83 -8.03 26.74
N GLY A 65 7.82 -8.03 25.86
CA GLY A 65 7.28 -9.29 25.36
C GLY A 65 6.79 -10.20 26.51
N PRO A 66 7.15 -11.48 26.52
CA PRO A 66 6.73 -12.41 27.57
C PRO A 66 7.55 -12.28 28.85
N THR A 67 8.65 -11.51 28.86
CA THR A 67 9.57 -11.43 29.96
C THR A 67 9.24 -10.28 30.91
N GLN A 68 9.34 -10.54 32.21
CA GLN A 68 9.24 -9.52 33.26
C GLN A 68 10.45 -9.57 34.19
N ARG A 69 10.85 -8.41 34.73
CA ARG A 69 11.84 -8.22 35.78
C ARG A 69 11.38 -7.19 36.78
N THR A 70 11.76 -7.37 38.05
CA THR A 70 11.57 -6.32 39.06
C THR A 70 12.59 -5.22 38.82
N HIS A 71 12.16 -3.97 38.82
CA HIS A 71 13.05 -2.81 38.87
C HIS A 71 13.45 -2.56 40.32
N VAL A 72 14.72 -2.72 40.62
CA VAL A 72 15.26 -2.75 42.02
C VAL A 72 14.87 -1.48 42.76
N VAL A 73 15.27 -0.33 42.23
CA VAL A 73 15.00 0.97 42.88
C VAL A 73 13.49 1.27 43.00
N GLY A 74 12.70 0.92 41.98
CA GLY A 74 11.24 1.10 42.02
C GLY A 74 10.54 0.23 43.07
N ALA A 75 11.01 -1.00 43.24
CA ALA A 75 10.53 -1.89 44.27
C ALA A 75 10.90 -1.39 45.69
N GLU A 76 12.13 -0.91 45.87
CA GLU A 76 12.60 -0.31 47.15
C GLU A 76 11.80 0.94 47.53
N ILE A 77 11.50 1.80 46.53
CA ILE A 77 10.65 2.98 46.75
C ILE A 77 9.27 2.55 47.23
N ALA A 78 8.65 1.58 46.53
CA ALA A 78 7.31 1.11 46.90
C ALA A 78 7.27 0.45 48.27
N ALA A 79 8.35 -0.23 48.68
CA ALA A 79 8.47 -0.87 49.99
C ALA A 79 8.57 0.12 51.18
N ALA A 80 8.70 1.43 50.95
CA ALA A 80 8.68 2.44 51.97
C ALA A 80 7.27 2.66 52.59
N ALA A 81 6.20 2.24 51.89
CA ALA A 81 4.86 2.26 52.42
C ALA A 81 4.57 0.99 53.18
N GLN A 82 3.94 1.13 54.34
CA GLN A 82 3.57 0.01 55.26
C GLN A 82 2.05 -0.20 55.33
N GLN A 83 1.27 0.84 55.10
CA GLN A 83 -0.19 0.85 55.28
C GLN A 83 -0.94 1.14 54.00
N THR A 84 -0.42 2.04 53.19
CA THR A 84 -1.09 2.53 51.98
C THR A 84 -0.66 1.70 50.75
N PRO A 85 -1.60 1.23 49.91
CA PRO A 85 -1.26 0.49 48.71
C PRO A 85 -0.51 1.40 47.71
N VAL A 86 0.58 0.87 47.16
CA VAL A 86 1.42 1.56 46.14
C VAL A 86 1.27 0.87 44.80
N VAL A 87 0.97 1.64 43.75
CA VAL A 87 0.73 1.18 42.39
C VAL A 87 1.55 2.00 41.39
N ASP A 88 1.78 1.46 40.19
CA ASP A 88 2.63 2.07 39.16
C ASP A 88 2.04 2.04 37.72
N GLY A 89 0.75 1.75 37.63
CA GLY A 89 0.05 1.57 36.36
C GLY A 89 0.12 0.15 35.80
N GLY A 90 1.01 -0.68 36.36
CA GLY A 90 1.27 -2.03 35.82
C GLY A 90 0.11 -3.00 35.95
N GLY A 91 -0.80 -2.83 36.92
CA GLY A 91 -1.96 -3.66 37.09
C GLY A 91 -3.06 -3.48 36.04
N ILE A 92 -3.24 -2.24 35.58
CA ILE A 92 -4.34 -1.91 34.65
C ILE A 92 -3.87 -1.60 33.23
N ARG A 93 -2.65 -1.09 33.04
CA ARG A 93 -2.15 -0.63 31.72
C ARG A 93 -2.36 -1.67 30.61
N PRO A 94 -1.94 -2.95 30.74
CA PRO A 94 -2.08 -3.90 29.66
C PRO A 94 -3.55 -4.17 29.30
N GLY A 95 -4.46 -4.13 30.30
CA GLY A 95 -5.89 -4.28 30.12
C GLY A 95 -6.49 -3.08 29.37
N LEU A 96 -6.25 -1.87 29.85
CA LEU A 96 -6.76 -0.63 29.25
C LEU A 96 -6.21 -0.40 27.84
N GLU A 97 -4.93 -0.72 27.56
CA GLU A 97 -4.35 -0.65 26.22
C GLU A 97 -5.09 -1.56 25.24
N ARG A 98 -5.32 -2.84 25.62
CA ARG A 98 -6.07 -3.79 24.77
C ARG A 98 -7.50 -3.33 24.53
N TRP A 99 -8.16 -2.88 25.58
CA TRP A 99 -9.53 -2.40 25.48
C TRP A 99 -9.63 -1.10 24.70
N GLY A 100 -8.72 -0.16 24.92
CA GLY A 100 -8.64 1.11 24.21
C GLY A 100 -8.45 0.93 22.70
N VAL A 101 -7.62 -0.02 22.25
CA VAL A 101 -7.51 -0.36 20.82
C VAL A 101 -8.85 -0.82 20.24
N ILE A 102 -9.61 -1.64 20.99
CA ILE A 102 -10.94 -2.10 20.55
C ILE A 102 -11.92 -0.92 20.44
N LEU A 103 -11.94 -0.06 21.44
CA LEU A 103 -12.85 1.10 21.48
C LEU A 103 -12.52 2.14 20.41
N ALA A 104 -11.25 2.45 20.22
CA ALA A 104 -10.81 3.38 19.17
C ALA A 104 -11.10 2.85 17.75
N ASP A 105 -10.92 1.53 17.53
CA ASP A 105 -11.26 0.92 16.25
C ASP A 105 -12.79 0.87 16.00
N ARG A 106 -13.60 0.79 17.06
CA ARG A 106 -15.06 0.95 16.96
C ARG A 106 -15.47 2.39 16.62
N ALA A 107 -14.78 3.38 17.24
CA ALA A 107 -15.05 4.80 16.97
C ALA A 107 -14.61 5.22 15.57
N GLN A 108 -13.49 4.68 15.10
CA GLN A 108 -12.98 4.92 13.75
C GLN A 108 -12.50 3.60 13.13
N PRO A 109 -13.38 2.87 12.42
CA PRO A 109 -13.06 1.56 11.85
C PRO A 109 -11.83 1.59 10.94
N GLY A 110 -10.91 0.64 11.15
CA GLY A 110 -9.71 0.48 10.34
C GLY A 110 -8.55 1.41 10.69
N ILE A 111 -8.66 2.25 11.73
CA ILE A 111 -7.59 3.17 12.13
C ILE A 111 -6.27 2.42 12.44
N PHE A 112 -6.36 1.18 12.92
CA PHE A 112 -5.22 0.33 13.28
C PHE A 112 -5.00 -0.87 12.34
N ALA A 113 -5.89 -1.12 11.39
CA ALA A 113 -5.83 -2.31 10.55
C ALA A 113 -4.64 -2.27 9.59
N HIS A 114 -3.89 -3.37 9.52
CA HIS A 114 -2.78 -3.58 8.57
C HIS A 114 -1.75 -2.44 8.52
N LYS A 115 -1.42 -1.85 9.68
CA LYS A 115 -0.43 -0.77 9.80
C LYS A 115 0.96 -1.33 10.07
N ARG A 116 1.98 -0.63 9.59
CA ARG A 116 3.36 -0.81 10.06
C ARG A 116 3.53 -0.01 11.33
N VAL A 117 3.68 -0.69 12.45
CA VAL A 117 3.74 -0.09 13.79
C VAL A 117 5.17 -0.07 14.30
N LEU A 118 5.64 1.08 14.78
CA LEU A 118 6.87 1.20 15.55
C LEU A 118 6.55 1.47 17.01
N MET A 119 6.82 0.49 17.87
CA MET A 119 6.73 0.68 19.33
C MET A 119 7.93 1.51 19.81
N THR A 120 7.67 2.61 20.51
CA THR A 120 8.71 3.58 20.93
C THR A 120 8.50 4.04 22.39
N PRO A 121 9.03 3.32 23.37
CA PRO A 121 9.50 1.92 23.30
C PRO A 121 8.36 0.91 23.42
N GLY A 122 8.69 -0.38 23.27
CA GLY A 122 7.79 -1.48 23.60
C GLY A 122 7.81 -1.87 25.07
N LEU A 123 8.82 -1.43 25.81
CA LEU A 123 8.94 -1.65 27.25
C LEU A 123 7.69 -1.17 27.98
N ASN A 124 7.06 -2.04 28.75
CA ASN A 124 5.80 -1.84 29.50
C ASN A 124 4.54 -1.59 28.66
N HIS A 125 4.62 -1.71 27.32
CA HIS A 125 3.48 -1.53 26.40
C HIS A 125 3.06 -2.82 25.69
N ASN A 126 3.17 -3.96 26.37
CA ASN A 126 2.83 -5.27 25.81
C ASN A 126 1.35 -5.39 25.41
N GLY A 127 0.45 -4.79 26.17
CA GLY A 127 -0.98 -4.77 25.86
C GLY A 127 -1.26 -4.11 24.52
N LEU A 128 -0.64 -2.96 24.30
CA LEU A 128 -0.77 -2.18 23.06
C LEU A 128 -0.20 -2.93 21.87
N ALA A 129 1.03 -3.47 21.99
CA ALA A 129 1.67 -4.23 20.90
C ALA A 129 0.85 -5.47 20.51
N GLN A 130 0.33 -6.23 21.49
CA GLN A 130 -0.53 -7.38 21.23
C GLN A 130 -1.85 -7.01 20.54
N ALA A 131 -2.51 -5.95 21.02
CA ALA A 131 -3.79 -5.53 20.46
C ALA A 131 -3.66 -5.04 19.02
N LEU A 132 -2.62 -4.24 18.71
CA LEU A 132 -2.31 -3.78 17.36
C LEU A 132 -1.95 -4.95 16.44
N GLY A 133 -1.16 -5.93 16.93
CA GLY A 133 -0.83 -7.13 16.17
C GLY A 133 -2.06 -7.98 15.80
N ARG A 134 -3.05 -8.07 16.69
CA ARG A 134 -4.32 -8.75 16.41
C ARG A 134 -5.19 -8.07 15.35
N ARG A 135 -4.89 -6.81 15.00
CA ARG A 135 -5.52 -6.07 13.89
C ARG A 135 -4.80 -6.27 12.55
N GLY A 136 -3.90 -7.27 12.46
CA GLY A 136 -3.12 -7.54 11.25
C GLY A 136 -1.96 -6.58 11.03
N SER A 137 -1.59 -5.77 12.04
CA SER A 137 -0.48 -4.83 11.94
C SER A 137 0.87 -5.53 12.16
N SER A 138 1.89 -5.13 11.39
CA SER A 138 3.26 -5.55 11.61
C SER A 138 3.92 -4.72 12.70
N ILE A 139 4.52 -5.36 13.71
CA ILE A 139 5.07 -4.68 14.88
C ILE A 139 6.61 -4.69 14.81
N ARG A 140 7.21 -3.51 14.86
CA ARG A 140 8.65 -3.30 15.09
C ARG A 140 8.85 -2.53 16.39
N TYR A 141 10.04 -2.66 16.96
CA TYR A 141 10.38 -2.07 18.26
C TYR A 141 11.60 -1.17 18.13
N ALA A 142 11.47 0.07 18.62
CA ALA A 142 12.57 1.03 18.72
C ALA A 142 13.39 0.86 20.01
N ASP A 143 13.11 -0.14 20.85
CA ASP A 143 13.83 -0.39 22.10
C ASP A 143 15.37 -0.52 21.90
N PRO A 144 15.88 -1.17 20.84
CA PRO A 144 17.30 -1.17 20.54
C PRO A 144 17.89 0.23 20.30
N LEU A 145 17.13 1.09 19.64
CA LEU A 145 17.52 2.49 19.40
C LEU A 145 17.43 3.30 20.71
N VAL A 146 16.32 3.17 21.45
CA VAL A 146 16.04 3.97 22.65
C VAL A 146 17.04 3.68 23.77
N TYR A 147 17.33 2.40 24.04
CA TYR A 147 18.12 1.98 25.21
C TYR A 147 19.60 1.72 24.91
N PHE A 148 19.92 1.32 23.70
CA PHE A 148 21.27 0.89 23.31
C PHE A 148 21.87 1.69 22.17
N ASN A 149 21.15 2.64 21.62
CA ASN A 149 21.56 3.45 20.46
C ASN A 149 22.03 2.59 19.26
N LEU A 150 21.40 1.41 19.09
CA LEU A 150 21.68 0.53 17.98
C LEU A 150 21.06 1.05 16.69
N PRO A 151 21.76 0.91 15.54
CA PRO A 151 21.22 1.32 14.25
C PRO A 151 20.05 0.43 13.82
N ASP A 152 19.23 0.94 12.92
CA ASP A 152 18.16 0.18 12.27
C ASP A 152 18.80 -0.81 11.28
N LEU A 153 19.06 -2.01 11.77
CA LEU A 153 19.57 -3.12 10.98
C LEU A 153 18.42 -4.07 10.58
N PRO A 154 18.50 -4.73 9.41
CA PRO A 154 17.52 -5.73 9.01
C PRO A 154 17.33 -6.80 10.08
N GLY A 155 16.09 -7.03 10.50
CA GLY A 155 15.74 -7.99 11.55
C GLY A 155 15.93 -7.51 13.00
N VAL A 156 16.72 -6.47 13.25
CA VAL A 156 16.82 -5.85 14.58
C VAL A 156 15.58 -5.02 14.85
N GLY A 157 14.98 -5.18 16.03
CA GLY A 157 13.71 -4.54 16.39
C GLY A 157 12.47 -5.30 15.89
N SER A 158 12.61 -6.46 15.24
CA SER A 158 11.50 -7.36 14.98
C SER A 158 10.97 -7.96 16.28
N LYS A 159 9.71 -8.38 16.30
CA LYS A 159 9.11 -9.05 17.46
C LYS A 159 9.93 -10.27 17.89
N LEU A 160 10.35 -11.10 16.95
CA LEU A 160 11.15 -12.31 17.23
C LEU A 160 12.49 -11.97 17.86
N THR A 161 13.21 -10.98 17.30
CA THR A 161 14.51 -10.54 17.86
C THR A 161 14.35 -10.00 19.27
N LEU A 162 13.28 -9.27 19.55
CA LEU A 162 13.02 -8.69 20.85
C LEU A 162 12.63 -9.76 21.88
N GLU A 163 11.83 -10.74 21.51
CA GLU A 163 11.51 -11.89 22.36
C GLU A 163 12.75 -12.69 22.78
N GLN A 164 13.71 -12.84 21.85
CA GLN A 164 14.97 -13.51 22.13
C GLN A 164 15.91 -12.67 23.00
N ALA A 165 16.01 -11.36 22.75
CA ALA A 165 16.89 -10.45 23.48
C ALA A 165 16.26 -9.86 24.75
N GLY A 166 14.94 -10.02 24.94
CA GLY A 166 14.19 -9.43 26.05
C GLY A 166 14.77 -9.69 27.43
N PRO A 167 15.11 -10.94 27.81
CA PRO A 167 15.71 -11.24 29.10
C PRO A 167 17.00 -10.44 29.37
N ALA A 168 17.93 -10.43 28.44
CA ALA A 168 19.18 -9.70 28.55
C ALA A 168 18.97 -8.17 28.59
N THR A 169 18.02 -7.66 27.80
CA THR A 169 17.62 -6.26 27.83
C THR A 169 17.10 -5.84 29.18
N LEU A 170 16.18 -6.61 29.75
CA LEU A 170 15.60 -6.30 31.05
C LEU A 170 16.60 -6.45 32.19
N ASP A 171 17.53 -7.40 32.11
CA ASP A 171 18.60 -7.55 33.08
C ASP A 171 19.56 -6.35 33.11
N GLN A 172 19.73 -5.64 31.98
CA GLN A 172 20.48 -4.37 31.93
C GLN A 172 19.69 -3.14 32.37
N LEU A 173 18.36 -3.22 32.30
CA LEU A 173 17.48 -2.09 32.67
C LEU A 173 16.98 -2.17 34.11
N LYS A 174 16.99 -3.32 34.78
CA LYS A 174 16.43 -3.51 36.13
C LYS A 174 17.02 -2.59 37.22
N ASP A 175 18.25 -2.12 37.04
CA ASP A 175 18.95 -1.22 37.96
C ASP A 175 19.19 0.16 37.34
N ALA A 176 18.62 0.44 36.14
CA ALA A 176 18.85 1.67 35.43
C ALA A 176 18.10 2.86 36.06
N PRO A 177 18.64 4.09 36.02
CA PRO A 177 17.91 5.28 36.48
C PRO A 177 16.60 5.46 35.71
N PHE A 178 15.53 5.91 36.39
CA PHE A 178 14.21 6.10 35.81
C PHE A 178 14.21 6.94 34.52
N ARG A 179 15.01 8.00 34.46
CA ARG A 179 15.16 8.85 33.26
C ARG A 179 15.77 8.13 32.06
N ARG A 180 16.43 6.98 32.26
CA ARG A 180 16.88 6.11 31.18
C ARG A 180 15.77 5.20 30.71
N ILE A 181 14.93 4.71 31.64
CA ILE A 181 13.82 3.81 31.35
C ILE A 181 12.69 4.56 30.65
N LEU A 182 12.39 5.79 31.14
CA LEU A 182 11.38 6.68 30.58
C LEU A 182 12.06 8.00 30.18
N PRO A 183 12.60 8.07 28.96
CA PRO A 183 13.27 9.25 28.47
C PRO A 183 12.28 10.40 28.30
N GLN A 184 12.41 11.44 29.13
CA GLN A 184 11.59 12.64 29.00
C GLN A 184 11.98 13.47 27.79
N ALA A 185 11.03 14.25 27.26
CA ALA A 185 11.27 15.23 26.23
C ALA A 185 12.38 16.20 26.67
N GLY A 186 13.52 16.09 26.05
CA GLY A 186 14.64 17.02 26.18
C GLY A 186 14.82 17.78 24.88
N ALA A 187 15.74 18.76 24.84
CA ALA A 187 16.07 19.44 23.58
C ALA A 187 16.30 18.40 22.49
N ALA A 188 15.55 18.52 21.38
CA ALA A 188 15.57 17.58 20.28
C ALA A 188 17.02 17.36 19.81
N GLY A 189 17.64 16.28 20.26
CA GLY A 189 18.90 15.83 19.70
C GLY A 189 18.65 15.54 18.22
N LYS A 190 19.61 15.85 17.36
CA LYS A 190 19.49 15.46 15.94
C LYS A 190 19.21 13.95 15.92
N PRO A 191 18.07 13.50 15.36
CA PRO A 191 17.77 12.07 15.32
C PRO A 191 18.90 11.39 14.58
N ARG A 192 19.62 10.51 15.27
CA ARG A 192 20.72 9.75 14.66
C ARG A 192 20.20 8.76 13.61
N GLN A 193 18.91 8.41 13.68
CA GLN A 193 18.27 7.46 12.77
C GLN A 193 16.79 7.80 12.61
N ALA A 194 16.46 8.35 11.47
CA ALA A 194 15.08 8.72 11.11
C ALA A 194 14.32 7.56 10.43
N ASP A 195 15.01 6.60 9.82
CA ASP A 195 14.42 5.60 8.93
C ASP A 195 13.35 4.71 9.56
N PRO A 196 13.47 4.20 10.81
CA PRO A 196 12.40 3.41 11.43
C PRO A 196 11.10 4.18 11.60
N PHE A 197 11.20 5.46 11.98
CA PHE A 197 10.04 6.34 12.15
C PHE A 197 9.39 6.71 10.82
N LEU A 198 10.20 6.91 9.78
CA LEU A 198 9.71 7.27 8.45
C LEU A 198 9.01 6.10 7.76
N SER A 199 9.50 4.88 7.96
CA SER A 199 8.89 3.67 7.39
C SER A 199 7.60 3.23 8.09
N ALA A 200 7.39 3.59 9.37
CA ALA A 200 6.17 3.26 10.11
C ALA A 200 4.97 4.09 9.64
N ASP A 201 3.77 3.52 9.65
CA ASP A 201 2.50 4.23 9.48
C ASP A 201 1.97 4.74 10.82
N LEU A 202 2.26 3.99 11.88
CA LEU A 202 1.82 4.24 13.23
C LEU A 202 3.01 4.14 14.19
N ILE A 203 3.16 5.14 15.08
CA ILE A 203 4.16 5.17 16.13
C ILE A 203 3.43 5.06 17.46
N ALA A 204 3.75 4.05 18.25
CA ALA A 204 3.05 3.76 19.50
C ALA A 204 4.01 3.68 20.69
N GLY A 205 3.56 4.05 21.90
CA GLY A 205 4.33 3.92 23.12
C GLY A 205 4.31 5.15 24.01
N ASP A 206 5.48 5.57 24.50
CA ASP A 206 5.64 6.72 25.38
C ASP A 206 5.84 8.03 24.61
N VAL A 207 5.04 9.04 24.90
CA VAL A 207 5.10 10.33 24.20
C VAL A 207 6.43 11.05 24.39
N GLY A 208 7.03 10.96 25.58
CA GLY A 208 8.34 11.57 25.88
C GLY A 208 9.46 10.94 25.05
N ALA A 209 9.46 9.61 24.91
CA ALA A 209 10.40 8.89 24.07
C ALA A 209 10.19 9.24 22.58
N ILE A 210 8.95 9.30 22.11
CA ILE A 210 8.62 9.70 20.73
C ILE A 210 9.16 11.09 20.45
N ARG A 211 8.88 12.08 21.31
CA ARG A 211 9.37 13.45 21.17
C ARG A 211 10.89 13.55 21.16
N ARG A 212 11.57 12.69 21.92
CA ARG A 212 13.04 12.68 22.04
C ARG A 212 13.73 12.05 20.84
N TYR A 213 13.23 10.94 20.33
CA TYR A 213 13.93 10.12 19.34
C TYR A 213 13.39 10.25 17.90
N ALA A 214 12.13 10.65 17.73
CA ALA A 214 11.55 10.79 16.41
C ALA A 214 12.11 12.01 15.66
N PRO A 215 12.14 11.97 14.31
CA PRO A 215 12.59 13.07 13.47
C PRO A 215 11.67 14.28 13.59
N ALA A 216 12.17 15.46 13.18
CA ALA A 216 11.44 16.72 13.22
C ALA A 216 10.16 16.73 12.36
N LYS A 217 10.01 15.79 11.41
CA LYS A 217 8.83 15.67 10.56
C LYS A 217 8.31 14.23 10.57
N LEU A 218 7.04 14.10 10.98
CA LEU A 218 6.29 12.85 11.07
C LEU A 218 5.02 12.94 10.24
N ARG A 219 5.14 13.53 9.07
CA ARG A 219 3.99 13.75 8.17
C ARG A 219 3.18 12.48 8.00
N ARG A 220 1.86 12.60 8.15
CA ARG A 220 0.89 11.53 7.88
C ARG A 220 0.93 10.35 8.84
N LYS A 221 1.72 10.43 9.92
CA LYS A 221 1.78 9.36 10.91
C LYS A 221 0.61 9.46 11.89
N THR A 222 0.16 8.30 12.34
CA THR A 222 -0.69 8.20 13.53
C THR A 222 0.20 7.94 14.73
N VAL A 223 0.03 8.70 15.79
CA VAL A 223 0.73 8.52 17.06
C VAL A 223 -0.26 7.97 18.07
N VAL A 224 0.09 6.86 18.74
CA VAL A 224 -0.73 6.19 19.75
C VAL A 224 0.04 6.16 21.05
N VAL A 225 -0.47 6.84 22.07
CA VAL A 225 0.21 6.99 23.35
C VAL A 225 -0.73 6.73 24.52
N GLU A 226 -0.16 6.44 25.68
CA GLU A 226 -0.93 6.26 26.91
C GLU A 226 -1.73 7.52 27.23
N CYS A 227 -1.04 8.65 27.32
CA CYS A 227 -1.61 9.96 27.58
C CYS A 227 -0.79 11.05 26.87
N ALA A 228 -1.36 12.24 26.72
CA ALA A 228 -0.68 13.41 26.17
C ALA A 228 -1.24 14.69 26.78
N ASN A 229 -0.39 15.67 27.01
CA ASN A 229 -0.77 17.02 27.43
C ASN A 229 -0.74 17.99 26.23
N GLU A 230 -1.11 19.27 26.47
CA GLU A 230 -1.13 20.29 25.41
C GLU A 230 0.23 20.54 24.77
N ASP A 231 1.33 20.49 25.55
CA ASP A 231 2.68 20.67 25.02
C ASP A 231 3.08 19.49 24.12
N ASP A 232 2.65 18.28 24.46
CA ASP A 232 2.87 17.09 23.65
C ASP A 232 2.13 17.21 22.30
N LEU A 233 0.85 17.62 22.35
CA LEU A 233 0.05 17.83 21.15
C LEU A 233 0.60 18.98 20.28
N ALA A 234 1.10 20.06 20.89
CA ALA A 234 1.73 21.16 20.17
C ALA A 234 3.00 20.72 19.44
N ASP A 235 3.87 19.95 20.11
CA ASP A 235 5.08 19.37 19.49
C ASP A 235 4.73 18.41 18.34
N LEU A 236 3.77 17.51 18.55
CA LEU A 236 3.34 16.56 17.52
C LEU A 236 2.69 17.29 16.31
N ARG A 237 1.98 18.39 16.55
CA ARG A 237 1.44 19.25 15.48
C ARG A 237 2.55 19.92 14.66
N GLN A 238 3.62 20.42 15.32
CA GLN A 238 4.79 21.00 14.64
C GLN A 238 5.53 19.94 13.80
N ARG A 239 5.47 18.67 14.19
CA ARG A 239 6.05 17.54 13.44
C ARG A 239 5.15 17.07 12.31
N ASP A 240 4.03 17.72 12.03
CA ASP A 240 3.05 17.37 11.00
C ASP A 240 2.43 15.96 11.23
N VAL A 241 2.26 15.53 12.47
CA VAL A 241 1.53 14.30 12.82
C VAL A 241 0.07 14.47 12.39
N ALA A 242 -0.48 13.46 11.72
CA ALA A 242 -1.85 13.53 11.20
C ALA A 242 -2.89 13.28 12.30
N ILE A 243 -2.71 12.22 13.06
CA ILE A 243 -3.67 11.77 14.08
C ILE A 243 -2.91 11.40 15.37
N VAL A 244 -3.46 11.81 16.50
CA VAL A 244 -3.02 11.36 17.84
C VAL A 244 -4.16 10.62 18.52
N VAL A 245 -3.86 9.43 19.05
CA VAL A 245 -4.81 8.63 19.85
C VAL A 245 -4.25 8.48 21.26
N THR A 246 -4.98 8.96 22.27
CA THR A 246 -4.65 8.73 23.68
C THR A 246 -5.53 7.62 24.22
N MET A 247 -4.89 6.61 24.82
CA MET A 247 -5.52 5.31 25.12
C MET A 247 -6.21 5.23 26.46
N MET A 248 -5.79 6.08 27.43
CA MET A 248 -6.31 5.99 28.79
C MET A 248 -7.62 6.76 28.96
N PRO A 249 -8.51 6.29 29.86
CA PRO A 249 -9.72 7.01 30.22
C PRO A 249 -9.40 8.38 30.85
N SER A 250 -10.31 9.33 30.71
CA SER A 250 -10.22 10.60 31.41
C SER A 250 -10.80 10.48 32.84
N LEU A 251 -10.15 11.15 33.79
CA LEU A 251 -10.66 11.33 35.17
C LEU A 251 -11.58 12.54 35.29
N ASP A 252 -11.69 13.35 34.23
CA ASP A 252 -12.58 14.49 34.16
C ASP A 252 -13.52 14.33 32.95
N PRO A 253 -14.84 14.32 33.15
CA PRO A 253 -15.80 14.22 32.05
C PRO A 253 -15.72 15.35 31.01
N GLN A 254 -15.14 16.52 31.42
CA GLN A 254 -14.95 17.68 30.53
C GLN A 254 -13.58 17.68 29.84
N ASP A 255 -12.65 16.83 30.30
CA ASP A 255 -11.31 16.70 29.74
C ASP A 255 -11.30 15.61 28.66
N ASP A 256 -11.29 16.03 27.44
CA ASP A 256 -11.16 15.14 26.26
C ASP A 256 -9.70 14.88 25.88
N LEU A 257 -8.71 15.43 26.59
CA LEU A 257 -7.29 15.34 26.25
C LEU A 257 -6.68 13.96 26.51
N GLY A 258 -7.23 13.17 27.43
CA GLY A 258 -6.60 11.91 27.85
C GLY A 258 -5.19 12.16 28.43
N ARG A 259 -5.08 13.07 29.37
CA ARG A 259 -3.81 13.50 30.00
C ARG A 259 -3.37 12.62 31.16
N TRP A 260 -4.21 11.66 31.55
CA TRP A 260 -4.00 10.86 32.75
C TRP A 260 -3.20 9.59 32.45
N SER A 261 -2.13 9.37 33.21
CA SER A 261 -1.33 8.16 33.12
C SER A 261 -2.03 6.95 33.74
N ALA A 262 -1.67 5.74 33.31
CA ALA A 262 -2.17 4.51 33.91
C ALA A 262 -1.87 4.44 35.41
N ALA A 263 -0.73 4.97 35.88
CA ALA A 263 -0.40 5.01 37.29
C ALA A 263 -1.37 5.88 38.11
N THR A 264 -1.75 7.03 37.56
CA THR A 264 -2.73 7.92 38.19
C THR A 264 -4.12 7.29 38.22
N ILE A 265 -4.58 6.68 37.11
CA ILE A 265 -5.88 6.01 37.03
C ILE A 265 -5.93 4.82 37.97
N GLU A 266 -4.85 4.01 38.02
CA GLU A 266 -4.78 2.87 38.95
C GLU A 266 -4.87 3.32 40.39
N ALA A 267 -4.16 4.38 40.79
CA ALA A 267 -4.23 4.92 42.13
C ALA A 267 -5.65 5.40 42.50
N VAL A 268 -6.34 6.08 41.57
CA VAL A 268 -7.74 6.49 41.76
C VAL A 268 -8.65 5.29 41.91
N LEU A 269 -8.56 4.27 41.06
CA LEU A 269 -9.36 3.05 41.15
C LEU A 269 -9.12 2.33 42.47
N VAL A 270 -7.86 2.19 42.89
CA VAL A 270 -7.50 1.55 44.16
C VAL A 270 -8.02 2.35 45.37
N ALA A 271 -7.99 3.69 45.28
CA ALA A 271 -8.58 4.53 46.32
C ALA A 271 -10.11 4.37 46.41
N LEU A 272 -10.78 4.16 45.28
CA LEU A 272 -12.24 4.01 45.19
C LEU A 272 -12.75 2.57 45.43
N ARG A 273 -11.85 1.56 45.51
CA ARG A 273 -12.26 0.17 45.66
C ARG A 273 -13.19 -0.04 46.87
N PRO A 274 -14.22 -0.88 46.75
CA PRO A 274 -15.22 -1.11 47.84
C PRO A 274 -14.60 -1.68 49.09
N ASP A 275 -13.69 -2.66 48.97
CA ASP A 275 -12.96 -3.25 50.07
C ASP A 275 -11.46 -2.83 50.05
N PRO A 276 -11.05 -1.91 50.95
CA PRO A 276 -9.66 -1.47 51.04
C PRO A 276 -8.67 -2.57 51.44
N THR A 277 -9.16 -3.67 52.03
CA THR A 277 -8.33 -4.79 52.53
C THR A 277 -8.14 -5.89 51.49
N ALA A 278 -8.97 -5.93 50.43
CA ALA A 278 -8.87 -6.89 49.37
C ALA A 278 -7.50 -6.85 48.68
N PRO A 279 -6.87 -7.98 48.39
CA PRO A 279 -5.61 -8.02 47.69
C PRO A 279 -5.78 -7.49 46.25
N LEU A 280 -4.78 -6.77 45.73
CA LEU A 280 -4.76 -6.30 44.36
C LEU A 280 -4.36 -7.43 43.42
N SER A 281 -5.31 -8.33 43.16
CA SER A 281 -5.18 -9.43 42.20
C SER A 281 -5.60 -9.02 40.78
N GLU A 282 -5.34 -9.87 39.79
CA GLU A 282 -5.82 -9.66 38.43
C GLU A 282 -7.35 -9.56 38.35
N ASP A 283 -8.07 -10.40 39.12
CA ASP A 283 -9.54 -10.38 39.18
C ASP A 283 -10.03 -9.05 39.77
N THR A 284 -9.38 -8.57 40.83
CA THR A 284 -9.72 -7.26 41.45
C THR A 284 -9.56 -6.12 40.43
N TYR A 285 -8.50 -6.14 39.61
CA TYR A 285 -8.33 -5.14 38.56
C TYR A 285 -9.36 -5.29 37.46
N LEU A 286 -9.76 -6.49 37.08
CA LEU A 286 -10.84 -6.71 36.11
C LEU A 286 -12.16 -6.12 36.58
N ASP A 287 -12.51 -6.37 37.84
CA ASP A 287 -13.73 -5.80 38.45
C ASP A 287 -13.67 -4.25 38.48
N LEU A 288 -12.56 -3.67 38.92
CA LEU A 288 -12.38 -2.22 38.96
C LEU A 288 -12.43 -1.57 37.57
N MET A 289 -11.97 -2.26 36.54
CA MET A 289 -12.00 -1.76 35.16
C MET A 289 -13.38 -1.95 34.49
N ALA A 290 -14.20 -2.88 34.96
CA ALA A 290 -15.49 -3.23 34.35
C ALA A 290 -16.45 -2.03 34.28
N ASP A 291 -16.40 -1.15 35.28
CA ASP A 291 -17.26 0.03 35.38
C ASP A 291 -16.73 1.25 34.61
N ILE A 292 -15.56 1.15 34.02
CA ILE A 292 -14.98 2.28 33.27
C ILE A 292 -15.61 2.35 31.87
N HIS A 293 -16.38 3.39 31.63
CA HIS A 293 -16.95 3.69 30.32
C HIS A 293 -16.22 4.88 29.71
N TRP A 294 -15.42 4.64 28.65
CA TRP A 294 -14.72 5.71 27.95
C TRP A 294 -14.57 5.40 26.44
N THR A 295 -14.21 6.40 25.71
CA THR A 295 -13.73 6.28 24.32
C THR A 295 -12.36 6.93 24.25
N PRO A 296 -11.32 6.25 23.74
CA PRO A 296 -10.03 6.85 23.51
C PRO A 296 -10.16 8.13 22.68
N ALA A 297 -9.43 9.17 23.06
CA ALA A 297 -9.51 10.44 22.34
C ALA A 297 -8.72 10.34 21.03
N ILE A 298 -9.41 10.53 19.91
CA ILE A 298 -8.83 10.53 18.57
C ILE A 298 -8.80 11.98 18.07
N ARG A 299 -7.61 12.55 17.93
CA ARG A 299 -7.42 13.94 17.53
C ARG A 299 -6.76 14.02 16.17
N VAL A 300 -7.46 14.63 15.23
CA VAL A 300 -6.93 14.94 13.90
C VAL A 300 -6.19 16.26 13.96
N LEU A 301 -4.85 16.22 13.95
CA LEU A 301 -4.00 17.40 14.01
C LEU A 301 -3.81 18.08 12.65
N GLN A 302 -3.88 17.31 11.56
CA GLN A 302 -3.77 17.75 10.18
C GLN A 302 -4.98 17.23 9.38
N PRO A 303 -6.13 17.91 9.45
CA PRO A 303 -7.36 17.43 8.82
C PRO A 303 -7.26 17.30 7.30
N GLU A 304 -6.41 18.10 6.64
CA GLU A 304 -6.20 18.04 5.21
C GLU A 304 -5.45 16.77 4.76
N GLU A 305 -4.65 16.16 5.64
CA GLU A 305 -3.88 14.94 5.35
C GLU A 305 -4.47 13.66 5.96
N ALA A 306 -5.38 13.80 6.92
CA ALA A 306 -6.05 12.67 7.55
C ALA A 306 -7.06 12.03 6.60
N GLY A 307 -7.07 10.71 6.55
CA GLY A 307 -8.03 9.97 5.70
C GLY A 307 -7.65 9.87 4.23
N ILE A 308 -6.41 10.23 3.84
CA ILE A 308 -5.93 10.02 2.47
C ILE A 308 -5.12 8.73 2.39
N ASN A 309 -5.62 7.77 1.64
CA ASN A 309 -4.89 6.55 1.32
C ASN A 309 -3.94 6.78 0.15
N ARG A 310 -2.70 6.26 0.24
CA ARG A 310 -1.68 6.50 -0.77
C ARG A 310 -1.20 5.22 -1.41
N PHE A 311 -1.01 5.32 -2.74
CA PHE A 311 -0.44 4.26 -3.57
C PHE A 311 0.70 4.79 -4.43
N ALA A 312 1.49 3.89 -4.98
CA ALA A 312 2.44 4.20 -6.04
C ALA A 312 2.18 3.31 -7.24
N PHE A 313 2.57 3.77 -8.40
CA PHE A 313 2.46 3.00 -9.63
C PHE A 313 3.73 3.13 -10.45
N VAL A 314 4.28 1.99 -10.87
CA VAL A 314 5.51 1.93 -11.65
C VAL A 314 5.18 1.89 -13.13
N ILE A 315 5.76 2.82 -13.87
CA ILE A 315 5.72 2.88 -15.33
C ILE A 315 7.13 2.71 -15.91
N HIS A 316 7.23 2.50 -17.21
CA HIS A 316 8.49 2.47 -17.93
C HIS A 316 8.29 3.05 -19.35
N PRO A 317 9.34 3.59 -19.99
CA PRO A 317 9.26 4.04 -21.36
C PRO A 317 9.05 2.86 -22.30
N LEU A 318 8.06 2.95 -23.18
CA LEU A 318 7.79 1.91 -24.20
C LEU A 318 8.84 1.94 -25.31
N SER A 319 9.48 3.08 -25.54
CA SER A 319 10.57 3.27 -26.51
C SER A 319 11.45 4.43 -26.10
N THR A 320 12.61 4.58 -26.76
CA THR A 320 13.55 5.69 -26.59
C THR A 320 12.93 7.06 -26.82
N LYS A 321 11.88 7.17 -27.65
CA LYS A 321 11.13 8.43 -27.87
C LYS A 321 10.62 9.05 -26.58
N PHE A 322 10.16 8.23 -25.62
CA PHE A 322 9.71 8.73 -24.30
C PHE A 322 10.87 9.28 -23.47
N ILE A 323 12.07 8.69 -23.60
CA ILE A 323 13.28 9.19 -22.94
C ILE A 323 13.67 10.55 -23.55
N HIS A 324 13.70 10.66 -24.88
CA HIS A 324 14.02 11.90 -25.57
C HIS A 324 13.04 13.04 -25.31
N ASN A 325 11.78 12.75 -25.07
CA ASN A 325 10.73 13.74 -24.77
C ASN A 325 10.79 14.25 -23.34
N HIS A 326 11.45 13.54 -22.41
CA HIS A 326 11.57 13.97 -21.04
C HIS A 326 12.44 15.22 -20.93
N LYS A 327 12.00 16.23 -20.15
CA LYS A 327 12.65 17.56 -20.05
C LYS A 327 14.16 17.49 -19.76
N LEU A 328 14.58 16.53 -18.89
CA LEU A 328 15.99 16.35 -18.52
C LEU A 328 16.82 15.64 -19.59
N PHE A 329 16.20 14.90 -20.49
CA PHE A 329 16.87 14.03 -21.46
C PHE A 329 16.67 14.46 -22.93
N ARG A 330 16.07 15.64 -23.18
CA ARG A 330 15.87 16.17 -24.55
C ARG A 330 17.15 16.23 -25.40
N TRP A 331 18.28 16.42 -24.76
CA TRP A 331 19.57 16.45 -25.42
C TRP A 331 19.99 15.08 -25.99
N THR A 332 19.43 13.98 -25.45
CA THR A 332 19.75 12.61 -25.92
C THR A 332 19.21 12.33 -27.33
N ARG A 333 18.29 13.14 -27.84
CA ARG A 333 17.76 13.01 -29.22
C ARG A 333 18.82 13.11 -30.32
N PHE A 334 19.99 13.65 -30.00
CA PHE A 334 21.13 13.72 -30.92
C PHE A 334 22.03 12.49 -30.83
N LEU A 335 21.76 11.56 -29.96
CA LEU A 335 22.52 10.33 -29.79
C LEU A 335 21.75 9.13 -30.37
N PRO A 336 22.48 8.14 -30.93
CA PRO A 336 21.84 6.90 -31.38
C PRO A 336 21.11 6.15 -30.25
N ASP A 337 19.95 5.57 -30.55
CA ASP A 337 19.17 4.78 -29.58
C ASP A 337 19.98 3.63 -29.00
N SER A 338 20.89 3.05 -29.74
CA SER A 338 21.80 1.98 -29.30
C SER A 338 22.73 2.38 -28.15
N ILE A 339 22.95 3.70 -27.94
CA ILE A 339 23.72 4.25 -26.82
C ILE A 339 22.78 4.70 -25.71
N VAL A 340 21.71 5.41 -26.06
CA VAL A 340 20.78 6.00 -25.08
C VAL A 340 20.06 4.93 -24.25
N GLU A 341 19.61 3.88 -24.91
CA GLU A 341 18.79 2.85 -24.28
C GLU A 341 19.55 2.05 -23.18
N PRO A 342 20.76 1.52 -23.41
CA PRO A 342 21.52 0.83 -22.37
C PRO A 342 21.96 1.72 -21.21
N VAL A 343 22.29 2.99 -21.49
CA VAL A 343 22.69 3.96 -20.47
C VAL A 343 21.50 4.36 -19.60
N ALA A 344 20.37 4.66 -20.22
CA ALA A 344 19.15 4.97 -19.49
C ALA A 344 18.73 3.81 -18.58
N ALA A 345 18.83 2.57 -19.06
CA ALA A 345 18.45 1.39 -18.28
C ALA A 345 19.23 1.24 -16.96
N LEU A 346 20.45 1.81 -16.85
CA LEU A 346 21.25 1.77 -15.63
C LEU A 346 20.86 2.85 -14.59
N MET A 347 20.02 3.81 -14.98
CA MET A 347 19.59 4.85 -14.06
C MET A 347 18.63 4.29 -13.01
N PRO A 348 18.69 4.81 -11.76
CA PRO A 348 17.75 4.42 -10.72
C PRO A 348 16.32 4.86 -11.08
N PRO A 349 15.28 4.26 -10.46
CA PRO A 349 13.90 4.71 -10.59
C PRO A 349 13.75 6.21 -10.32
N MET A 350 12.89 6.88 -11.07
CA MET A 350 12.67 8.32 -10.98
C MET A 350 11.23 8.63 -10.60
N TYR A 351 11.06 9.57 -9.68
CA TYR A 351 9.75 10.16 -9.41
C TYR A 351 9.28 11.01 -10.59
N ILE A 352 8.06 10.78 -11.05
CA ILE A 352 7.48 11.49 -12.20
C ILE A 352 6.47 12.54 -11.74
N SER A 353 5.40 12.13 -11.07
CA SER A 353 4.31 13.01 -10.68
C SER A 353 3.51 12.50 -9.50
N LYS A 354 2.67 13.38 -8.95
CA LYS A 354 1.66 13.05 -7.95
C LYS A 354 0.30 12.97 -8.65
N ILE A 355 -0.45 11.91 -8.35
CA ILE A 355 -1.85 11.74 -8.74
C ILE A 355 -2.72 12.28 -7.60
N THR A 356 -3.67 13.14 -7.91
CA THR A 356 -4.56 13.77 -6.93
C THR A 356 -6.02 13.70 -7.36
N GLY A 357 -6.94 14.06 -6.47
CA GLY A 357 -8.36 14.23 -6.79
C GLY A 357 -9.20 12.95 -6.80
N GLY A 358 -8.61 11.78 -6.54
CA GLY A 358 -9.38 10.53 -6.44
C GLY A 358 -10.21 10.48 -5.15
N VAL A 359 -11.51 10.29 -5.29
CA VAL A 359 -12.47 10.23 -4.16
C VAL A 359 -13.56 9.21 -4.46
N SER A 360 -13.80 8.29 -3.53
CA SER A 360 -14.95 7.38 -3.61
C SER A 360 -16.25 8.15 -3.34
N PRO A 361 -17.21 8.19 -4.26
CA PRO A 361 -18.49 8.85 -4.01
C PRO A 361 -19.33 8.10 -2.97
N THR A 362 -19.10 6.81 -2.79
CA THR A 362 -19.86 5.96 -1.85
C THR A 362 -19.35 6.08 -0.42
N THR A 363 -18.02 6.11 -0.23
CA THR A 363 -17.41 6.07 1.12
C THR A 363 -16.78 7.39 1.53
N GLY A 364 -16.60 8.34 0.60
CA GLY A 364 -15.86 9.58 0.83
C GLY A 364 -14.34 9.39 0.94
N GLN A 365 -13.82 8.14 0.80
CA GLN A 365 -12.40 7.87 0.93
C GLN A 365 -11.61 8.57 -0.17
N ARG A 366 -10.62 9.37 0.24
CA ARG A 366 -9.70 10.08 -0.67
C ARG A 366 -8.44 9.26 -0.89
N ILE A 367 -7.92 9.32 -2.13
CA ILE A 367 -6.66 8.68 -2.49
C ILE A 367 -5.69 9.67 -3.14
N GLU A 368 -4.40 9.41 -2.97
CA GLU A 368 -3.31 10.05 -3.69
C GLU A 368 -2.37 8.98 -4.23
N GLY A 369 -1.86 9.20 -5.44
CA GLY A 369 -0.92 8.29 -6.07
C GLY A 369 0.41 8.95 -6.38
N HIS A 370 1.44 8.13 -6.62
CA HIS A 370 2.77 8.56 -7.07
C HIS A 370 3.17 7.75 -8.29
N LEU A 371 3.44 8.42 -9.40
CA LEU A 371 4.02 7.79 -10.58
C LEU A 371 5.54 7.73 -10.44
N ILE A 372 6.09 6.55 -10.63
CA ILE A 372 7.52 6.26 -10.57
C ILE A 372 7.91 5.59 -11.88
N ALA A 373 8.92 6.09 -12.59
CA ALA A 373 9.41 5.48 -13.80
C ALA A 373 10.68 4.67 -13.57
N LEU A 374 10.68 3.43 -14.06
CA LEU A 374 11.93 2.75 -14.39
C LEU A 374 12.46 3.32 -15.68
N SER A 375 13.79 3.41 -15.82
CA SER A 375 14.40 3.98 -17.02
C SER A 375 14.69 2.94 -18.10
N ALA A 376 14.49 1.65 -17.81
CA ALA A 376 14.69 0.55 -18.75
C ALA A 376 13.48 0.39 -19.67
N THR A 377 13.73 0.23 -20.97
CA THR A 377 12.70 -0.16 -21.95
C THR A 377 12.37 -1.68 -21.83
N PRO A 378 11.23 -2.15 -22.38
CA PRO A 378 10.91 -3.58 -22.42
C PRO A 378 12.02 -4.43 -23.03
N ARG A 379 12.66 -3.92 -24.10
CA ARG A 379 13.78 -4.58 -24.75
C ARG A 379 14.95 -4.80 -23.79
N GLN A 380 15.31 -3.78 -23.02
CA GLN A 380 16.41 -3.86 -22.05
C GLN A 380 16.07 -4.81 -20.89
N MET A 381 14.82 -4.82 -20.43
CA MET A 381 14.39 -5.75 -19.39
C MET A 381 14.45 -7.20 -19.86
N MET A 382 14.06 -7.48 -21.13
CA MET A 382 14.11 -8.84 -21.70
C MET A 382 15.53 -9.33 -22.04
N GLN A 383 16.44 -8.42 -22.38
CA GLN A 383 17.83 -8.76 -22.72
C GLN A 383 18.73 -8.98 -21.50
N ARG A 384 18.27 -8.59 -20.31
CA ARG A 384 19.02 -8.68 -19.06
C ARG A 384 18.44 -9.78 -18.16
N ASP A 385 19.24 -10.18 -17.15
CA ASP A 385 18.76 -11.06 -16.08
C ASP A 385 17.59 -10.41 -15.34
N GLU A 386 16.58 -11.17 -15.01
CA GLU A 386 15.39 -10.77 -14.24
C GLU A 386 15.75 -10.06 -12.94
N ARG A 387 16.83 -10.45 -12.28
CA ARG A 387 17.38 -9.80 -11.09
C ARG A 387 17.71 -8.32 -11.27
N PHE A 388 18.01 -7.91 -12.51
CA PHE A 388 18.19 -6.50 -12.83
C PHE A 388 16.89 -5.73 -12.65
N THR A 389 15.79 -6.24 -13.18
CA THR A 389 14.46 -5.62 -13.06
C THR A 389 13.97 -5.65 -11.60
N TYR A 390 14.16 -6.77 -10.88
CA TYR A 390 13.78 -6.88 -9.47
C TYR A 390 14.50 -5.86 -8.59
N ARG A 391 15.81 -5.64 -8.78
CA ARG A 391 16.55 -4.60 -8.04
C ARG A 391 15.99 -3.21 -8.28
N GLN A 392 15.61 -2.87 -9.52
CA GLN A 392 15.01 -1.58 -9.82
C GLN A 392 13.62 -1.45 -9.20
N LEU A 393 12.79 -2.49 -9.25
CA LEU A 393 11.47 -2.50 -8.63
C LEU A 393 11.56 -2.37 -7.09
N ASN A 394 12.51 -3.02 -6.45
CA ASN A 394 12.75 -2.88 -5.02
C ASN A 394 13.23 -1.47 -4.63
N GLN A 395 14.02 -0.82 -5.48
CA GLN A 395 14.36 0.60 -5.29
C GLN A 395 13.13 1.50 -5.46
N ALA A 396 12.24 1.19 -6.41
CA ALA A 396 10.96 1.89 -6.59
C ALA A 396 10.03 1.67 -5.38
N ALA A 397 9.97 0.45 -4.82
CA ALA A 397 9.21 0.16 -3.62
C ALA A 397 9.70 1.00 -2.42
N LYS A 398 11.01 1.04 -2.17
CA LYS A 398 11.60 1.90 -1.12
C LYS A 398 11.33 3.39 -1.35
N MET A 399 11.32 3.84 -2.61
CA MET A 399 10.93 5.22 -2.94
C MET A 399 9.45 5.44 -2.63
N SER A 400 8.58 4.50 -2.98
CA SER A 400 7.14 4.53 -2.73
C SER A 400 6.82 4.65 -1.24
N GLU A 401 7.52 3.87 -0.39
CA GLU A 401 7.41 3.95 1.06
C GLU A 401 7.75 5.33 1.62
N ARG A 402 8.87 5.91 1.15
CA ARG A 402 9.28 7.27 1.56
C ARG A 402 8.25 8.33 1.17
N LEU A 403 7.49 8.10 0.09
CA LEU A 403 6.39 8.96 -0.34
C LEU A 403 5.08 8.69 0.43
N GLY A 404 5.08 7.68 1.32
CA GLY A 404 3.93 7.29 2.14
C GLY A 404 2.94 6.38 1.44
N ALA A 405 3.30 5.78 0.29
CA ALA A 405 2.49 4.76 -0.36
C ALA A 405 2.54 3.46 0.46
N ARG A 406 1.42 2.75 0.50
CA ARG A 406 1.25 1.48 1.20
C ARG A 406 1.05 0.30 0.27
N ILE A 407 0.79 0.58 -1.00
CA ILE A 407 0.68 -0.39 -2.09
C ILE A 407 1.36 0.17 -3.33
N MET A 408 2.06 -0.67 -4.08
CA MET A 408 2.69 -0.32 -5.34
C MET A 408 2.20 -1.23 -6.46
N GLY A 409 1.69 -0.63 -7.52
CA GLY A 409 1.29 -1.32 -8.73
C GLY A 409 2.42 -1.43 -9.74
N LEU A 410 2.49 -2.57 -10.42
CA LEU A 410 3.44 -2.85 -11.49
C LEU A 410 2.75 -2.62 -12.84
N GLY A 411 3.27 -1.69 -13.64
CA GLY A 411 2.70 -1.33 -14.94
C GLY A 411 3.35 -2.07 -16.11
N ALA A 412 2.54 -2.44 -17.09
CA ALA A 412 2.95 -3.02 -18.37
C ALA A 412 3.99 -4.16 -18.22
N PHE A 413 5.17 -4.03 -18.82
CA PHE A 413 6.20 -5.07 -18.82
C PHE A 413 6.73 -5.43 -17.42
N THR A 414 6.69 -4.51 -16.45
CA THR A 414 7.13 -4.83 -15.09
C THR A 414 6.23 -5.84 -14.39
N SER A 415 4.99 -6.01 -14.84
CA SER A 415 4.04 -6.99 -14.34
C SER A 415 4.17 -8.38 -14.97
N VAL A 416 5.03 -8.55 -15.97
CA VAL A 416 5.20 -9.83 -16.70
C VAL A 416 6.62 -10.37 -16.70
N VAL A 417 7.61 -9.54 -16.34
CA VAL A 417 9.02 -9.97 -16.24
C VAL A 417 9.18 -10.96 -15.09
N GLY A 418 9.89 -12.05 -15.36
CA GLY A 418 10.20 -13.07 -14.38
C GLY A 418 8.95 -13.77 -13.82
N ASP A 419 8.76 -13.67 -12.52
CA ASP A 419 7.67 -14.30 -11.78
C ASP A 419 6.44 -13.39 -11.58
N ALA A 420 6.34 -12.33 -12.36
CA ALA A 420 5.21 -11.38 -12.32
C ALA A 420 4.95 -10.80 -10.91
N GLY A 421 6.00 -10.35 -10.26
CA GLY A 421 5.97 -9.57 -9.02
C GLY A 421 6.10 -10.37 -7.72
N ILE A 422 6.14 -11.70 -7.74
CA ILE A 422 6.25 -12.52 -6.52
C ILE A 422 7.54 -12.21 -5.76
N THR A 423 8.70 -12.24 -6.43
CA THR A 423 9.99 -11.92 -5.79
C THR A 423 10.00 -10.50 -5.24
N VAL A 424 9.44 -9.53 -5.98
CA VAL A 424 9.37 -8.13 -5.53
C VAL A 424 8.50 -8.01 -4.28
N ALA A 425 7.36 -8.71 -4.23
CA ALA A 425 6.47 -8.71 -3.07
C ALA A 425 7.13 -9.31 -1.81
N HIS A 426 7.95 -10.34 -1.98
CA HIS A 426 8.73 -10.92 -0.86
C HIS A 426 9.82 -10.00 -0.31
N GLU A 427 10.40 -9.16 -1.16
CA GLU A 427 11.52 -8.28 -0.80
C GLU A 427 11.09 -6.86 -0.41
N ALA A 428 9.87 -6.43 -0.81
CA ALA A 428 9.33 -5.11 -0.51
C ALA A 428 8.64 -5.09 0.86
N ASP A 429 8.72 -3.96 1.55
CA ASP A 429 8.00 -3.71 2.81
C ASP A 429 6.60 -3.11 2.59
N ILE A 430 6.17 -2.91 1.33
CA ILE A 430 4.82 -2.47 0.95
C ILE A 430 4.14 -3.51 0.07
N ALA A 431 2.81 -3.51 0.07
CA ALA A 431 2.02 -4.41 -0.76
C ALA A 431 2.28 -4.19 -2.25
N ILE A 432 2.27 -5.28 -3.03
CA ILE A 432 2.51 -5.26 -4.47
C ILE A 432 1.29 -5.84 -5.22
N THR A 433 0.96 -5.23 -6.36
CA THR A 433 -0.01 -5.80 -7.30
C THR A 433 0.43 -5.59 -8.75
N SER A 434 0.15 -6.57 -9.61
CA SER A 434 0.37 -6.43 -11.06
C SER A 434 -0.79 -5.73 -11.79
N GLY A 435 -1.96 -5.58 -11.14
CA GLY A 435 -3.13 -4.97 -11.73
C GLY A 435 -3.89 -5.83 -12.75
N ASN A 436 -3.52 -7.10 -12.88
CA ASN A 436 -4.08 -7.95 -13.94
C ASN A 436 -5.53 -8.41 -13.64
N SER A 437 -5.96 -8.47 -12.38
CA SER A 437 -7.34 -8.87 -12.04
C SER A 437 -8.36 -7.86 -12.53
N LEU A 438 -8.11 -6.56 -12.34
CA LEU A 438 -9.00 -5.53 -12.88
C LEU A 438 -8.90 -5.43 -14.40
N THR A 439 -7.73 -5.70 -14.98
CA THR A 439 -7.57 -5.76 -16.44
C THR A 439 -8.46 -6.85 -17.03
N VAL A 440 -8.51 -8.06 -16.44
CA VAL A 440 -9.45 -9.12 -16.84
C VAL A 440 -10.89 -8.65 -16.70
N ALA A 441 -11.28 -8.11 -15.55
CA ALA A 441 -12.66 -7.67 -15.29
C ALA A 441 -13.13 -6.59 -16.27
N ALA A 442 -12.29 -5.56 -16.50
CA ALA A 442 -12.58 -4.47 -17.44
C ALA A 442 -12.66 -4.97 -18.88
N THR A 443 -11.81 -5.91 -19.27
CA THR A 443 -11.85 -6.53 -20.59
C THR A 443 -13.16 -7.26 -20.84
N LEU A 444 -13.58 -8.10 -19.91
CA LEU A 444 -14.81 -8.88 -20.05
C LEU A 444 -16.05 -7.96 -20.09
N GLU A 445 -16.07 -6.94 -19.27
CA GLU A 445 -17.19 -5.99 -19.28
C GLU A 445 -17.22 -5.14 -20.56
N ALA A 446 -16.05 -4.68 -21.06
CA ALA A 446 -15.97 -3.95 -22.33
C ALA A 446 -16.38 -4.83 -23.53
N ALA A 447 -15.89 -6.08 -23.57
CA ALA A 447 -16.26 -7.05 -24.60
C ALA A 447 -17.77 -7.32 -24.62
N LYS A 448 -18.36 -7.52 -23.43
CA LYS A 448 -19.82 -7.70 -23.28
C LYS A 448 -20.58 -6.49 -23.80
N GLN A 449 -20.22 -5.26 -23.41
CA GLN A 449 -20.88 -4.05 -23.88
C GLN A 449 -20.76 -3.88 -25.41
N ALA A 450 -19.58 -4.18 -25.97
CA ALA A 450 -19.36 -4.07 -27.40
C ALA A 450 -20.22 -5.08 -28.20
N VAL A 451 -20.29 -6.33 -27.76
CA VAL A 451 -21.09 -7.37 -28.40
C VAL A 451 -22.61 -7.03 -28.32
N ILE A 452 -23.09 -6.54 -27.18
CA ILE A 452 -24.47 -6.08 -27.03
C ILE A 452 -24.76 -4.88 -27.98
N LYS A 453 -23.88 -3.91 -28.03
CA LYS A 453 -24.01 -2.76 -28.95
C LYS A 453 -24.00 -3.19 -30.42
N MET A 454 -23.22 -4.22 -30.77
CA MET A 454 -23.22 -4.82 -32.12
C MET A 454 -24.47 -5.66 -32.44
N GLY A 455 -25.40 -5.80 -31.49
CA GLY A 455 -26.73 -6.35 -31.70
C GLY A 455 -26.95 -7.77 -31.21
N ALA A 456 -26.05 -8.30 -30.36
CA ALA A 456 -26.29 -9.58 -29.71
C ALA A 456 -27.42 -9.46 -28.68
N THR A 457 -28.41 -10.35 -28.78
CA THR A 457 -29.55 -10.42 -27.85
C THR A 457 -29.39 -11.53 -26.82
N ASP A 458 -28.65 -12.59 -27.17
CA ASP A 458 -28.30 -13.70 -26.28
C ASP A 458 -26.82 -14.00 -26.39
N LEU A 459 -26.08 -13.68 -25.35
CA LEU A 459 -24.63 -13.87 -25.30
C LEU A 459 -24.24 -15.35 -25.17
N THR A 460 -25.14 -16.19 -24.68
CA THR A 460 -24.87 -17.63 -24.45
C THR A 460 -24.79 -18.45 -25.74
N GLN A 461 -25.38 -17.94 -26.80
CA GLN A 461 -25.41 -18.55 -28.13
C GLN A 461 -24.22 -18.19 -29.03
N GLY A 462 -23.37 -17.28 -28.53
CA GLY A 462 -22.18 -16.83 -29.25
C GLY A 462 -21.04 -17.83 -29.22
N LYS A 463 -20.10 -17.65 -30.15
CA LYS A 463 -18.81 -18.35 -30.16
C LYS A 463 -17.69 -17.37 -29.90
N VAL A 464 -16.83 -17.67 -28.95
CA VAL A 464 -15.73 -16.82 -28.57
C VAL A 464 -14.38 -17.46 -28.88
N MET A 465 -13.43 -16.65 -29.38
CA MET A 465 -12.04 -17.03 -29.55
C MET A 465 -11.15 -16.23 -28.63
N ILE A 466 -10.22 -16.91 -27.96
CA ILE A 466 -9.20 -16.27 -27.13
C ILE A 466 -7.82 -16.55 -27.76
N VAL A 467 -7.15 -15.48 -28.20
CA VAL A 467 -5.83 -15.53 -28.84
C VAL A 467 -4.76 -15.15 -27.82
N GLY A 468 -3.72 -15.99 -27.72
CA GLY A 468 -2.77 -15.93 -26.63
C GLY A 468 -3.29 -16.59 -25.35
N ALA A 469 -4.18 -17.59 -25.49
CA ALA A 469 -4.98 -18.19 -24.42
C ALA A 469 -4.17 -18.74 -23.23
N THR A 470 -2.89 -19.05 -23.40
CA THR A 470 -1.99 -19.54 -22.33
C THR A 470 -1.34 -18.43 -21.52
N GLY A 471 -1.54 -17.14 -21.91
CA GLY A 471 -1.10 -15.97 -21.14
C GLY A 471 -1.92 -15.77 -19.87
N SER A 472 -1.36 -15.08 -18.88
CA SER A 472 -1.99 -14.88 -17.55
C SER A 472 -3.39 -14.24 -17.64
N ILE A 473 -3.54 -13.15 -18.38
CA ILE A 473 -4.83 -12.47 -18.56
C ILE A 473 -5.78 -13.32 -19.42
N ALA A 474 -5.30 -13.78 -20.57
CA ALA A 474 -6.12 -14.52 -21.54
C ALA A 474 -6.67 -15.84 -20.99
N SER A 475 -5.89 -16.57 -20.19
CA SER A 475 -6.33 -17.84 -19.60
C SER A 475 -7.50 -17.66 -18.63
N VAL A 476 -7.49 -16.59 -17.87
CA VAL A 476 -8.60 -16.27 -16.93
C VAL A 476 -9.80 -15.71 -17.69
N CYS A 477 -9.59 -14.88 -18.72
CA CYS A 477 -10.68 -14.48 -19.63
C CYS A 477 -11.35 -15.71 -20.26
N ALA A 478 -10.56 -16.70 -20.72
CA ALA A 478 -11.09 -17.95 -21.29
C ALA A 478 -11.95 -18.72 -20.29
N ARG A 479 -11.49 -18.88 -19.05
CA ARG A 479 -12.20 -19.61 -17.99
C ARG A 479 -13.50 -18.89 -17.58
N LEU A 480 -13.48 -17.55 -17.45
CA LEU A 480 -14.66 -16.77 -17.11
C LEU A 480 -15.67 -16.70 -18.27
N LEU A 481 -15.19 -16.56 -19.53
CA LEU A 481 -16.08 -16.58 -20.69
C LEU A 481 -16.72 -17.94 -20.90
N ALA A 482 -16.01 -19.03 -20.64
CA ALA A 482 -16.57 -20.39 -20.73
C ALA A 482 -17.72 -20.63 -19.72
N GLN A 483 -17.81 -19.89 -18.63
CA GLN A 483 -18.94 -19.92 -17.69
C GLN A 483 -20.21 -19.26 -18.28
N ALA A 484 -20.05 -18.35 -19.24
CA ALA A 484 -21.15 -17.59 -19.85
C ALA A 484 -21.46 -18.01 -21.29
N ILE A 485 -20.46 -18.47 -22.05
CA ILE A 485 -20.55 -18.83 -23.48
C ILE A 485 -20.11 -20.25 -23.65
N ARG A 486 -20.97 -21.05 -24.29
CA ARG A 486 -20.73 -22.49 -24.41
C ARG A 486 -19.56 -22.82 -25.35
N ASP A 487 -19.47 -22.17 -26.51
CA ASP A 487 -18.46 -22.43 -27.53
C ASP A 487 -17.23 -21.57 -27.41
N VAL A 488 -16.10 -22.17 -27.05
CA VAL A 488 -14.83 -21.45 -26.77
C VAL A 488 -13.71 -22.02 -27.62
N VAL A 489 -13.02 -21.16 -28.36
CA VAL A 489 -11.83 -21.48 -29.16
C VAL A 489 -10.60 -20.88 -28.45
N LEU A 490 -9.64 -21.71 -28.07
CA LEU A 490 -8.39 -21.31 -27.44
C LEU A 490 -7.26 -21.40 -28.47
N VAL A 491 -6.55 -20.30 -28.67
CA VAL A 491 -5.43 -20.21 -29.60
C VAL A 491 -4.16 -19.78 -28.89
N SER A 492 -3.11 -20.60 -29.02
CA SER A 492 -1.76 -20.25 -28.51
C SER A 492 -0.69 -21.09 -29.22
N ILE A 493 0.53 -20.59 -29.24
CA ILE A 493 1.71 -21.30 -29.76
C ILE A 493 2.26 -22.37 -28.82
N GLU A 494 1.66 -22.55 -27.63
CA GLU A 494 2.08 -23.49 -26.57
C GLU A 494 1.05 -24.63 -26.42
N PRO A 495 1.11 -25.69 -27.23
CA PRO A 495 0.07 -26.69 -27.28
C PRO A 495 -0.12 -27.46 -25.98
N GLU A 496 0.93 -27.70 -25.21
CA GLU A 496 0.87 -28.41 -23.93
C GLU A 496 0.00 -27.64 -22.91
N LYS A 497 0.22 -26.33 -22.82
CA LYS A 497 -0.55 -25.45 -21.95
C LYS A 497 -1.99 -25.27 -22.41
N LEU A 498 -2.24 -25.33 -23.75
CA LEU A 498 -3.61 -25.32 -24.28
C LEU A 498 -4.39 -26.57 -23.83
N ILE A 499 -3.76 -27.74 -23.86
CA ILE A 499 -4.39 -29.00 -23.39
C ILE A 499 -4.72 -28.89 -21.90
N GLU A 500 -3.80 -28.35 -21.10
CA GLU A 500 -4.01 -28.17 -19.68
C GLU A 500 -5.16 -27.18 -19.40
N LEU A 501 -5.17 -26.03 -20.09
CA LEU A 501 -6.22 -25.04 -19.97
C LEU A 501 -7.59 -25.61 -20.39
N LYS A 502 -7.66 -26.35 -21.50
CA LYS A 502 -8.88 -27.05 -21.94
C LYS A 502 -9.40 -27.95 -20.83
N ARG A 503 -8.54 -28.81 -20.26
CA ARG A 503 -8.91 -29.74 -19.18
C ARG A 503 -9.41 -28.97 -17.94
N THR A 504 -8.79 -27.84 -17.63
CA THR A 504 -9.19 -26.98 -16.51
C THR A 504 -10.58 -26.40 -16.74
N ILE A 505 -10.84 -25.83 -17.92
CA ILE A 505 -12.15 -25.27 -18.27
C ILE A 505 -13.22 -26.35 -18.24
N GLN A 506 -12.97 -27.52 -18.83
CA GLN A 506 -13.94 -28.64 -18.85
C GLN A 506 -14.26 -29.18 -17.45
N ARG A 507 -13.30 -29.11 -16.52
CA ARG A 507 -13.53 -29.48 -15.11
C ARG A 507 -14.36 -28.43 -14.36
N GLU A 508 -14.11 -27.13 -14.62
CA GLU A 508 -14.81 -26.03 -13.99
C GLU A 508 -16.19 -25.75 -14.59
N THR A 509 -16.33 -26.00 -15.90
CA THR A 509 -17.54 -25.80 -16.67
C THR A 509 -17.74 -26.99 -17.63
N PRO A 510 -18.35 -28.10 -17.16
CA PRO A 510 -18.48 -29.33 -17.92
C PRO A 510 -19.23 -29.20 -19.27
N ASP A 511 -20.16 -28.22 -19.34
CA ASP A 511 -20.97 -27.99 -20.55
C ASP A 511 -20.25 -27.17 -21.62
N ALA A 512 -19.06 -26.63 -21.33
CA ALA A 512 -18.28 -25.81 -22.27
C ALA A 512 -17.69 -26.69 -23.39
N GLN A 513 -17.92 -26.31 -24.64
CA GLN A 513 -17.31 -26.90 -25.83
C GLN A 513 -16.02 -26.16 -26.17
N VAL A 514 -14.90 -26.79 -25.82
CA VAL A 514 -13.58 -26.15 -25.96
C VAL A 514 -12.82 -26.72 -27.14
N THR A 515 -12.58 -25.90 -28.14
CA THR A 515 -11.67 -26.15 -29.27
C THR A 515 -10.31 -25.55 -29.01
N ILE A 516 -9.23 -26.26 -29.33
CA ILE A 516 -7.85 -25.74 -29.21
C ILE A 516 -7.18 -25.70 -30.59
N ALA A 517 -6.39 -24.66 -30.84
CA ALA A 517 -5.65 -24.50 -32.07
C ALA A 517 -4.32 -23.74 -31.82
N THR A 518 -3.31 -23.98 -32.66
CA THR A 518 -2.03 -23.24 -32.59
C THR A 518 -2.02 -21.98 -33.45
N ARG A 519 -3.01 -21.82 -34.32
CA ARG A 519 -3.21 -20.63 -35.18
C ARG A 519 -4.71 -20.36 -35.29
N THR A 520 -5.06 -19.11 -35.55
CA THR A 520 -6.46 -18.69 -35.71
C THR A 520 -7.11 -19.28 -36.93
N GLY A 521 -6.40 -19.36 -38.08
CA GLY A 521 -6.84 -20.01 -39.32
C GLY A 521 -8.22 -19.52 -39.75
N ASP A 522 -9.04 -20.46 -40.21
CA ASP A 522 -10.42 -20.21 -40.64
C ASP A 522 -11.42 -20.22 -39.48
N LEU A 523 -11.00 -20.66 -38.28
CA LEU A 523 -11.85 -20.65 -37.09
C LEU A 523 -12.35 -19.26 -36.69
N VAL A 524 -11.62 -18.22 -37.10
CA VAL A 524 -12.00 -16.83 -36.86
C VAL A 524 -13.32 -16.44 -37.51
N ALA A 525 -13.68 -17.11 -38.63
CA ALA A 525 -14.91 -16.85 -39.38
C ALA A 525 -16.19 -17.31 -38.64
N GLU A 526 -16.04 -18.11 -37.60
CA GLU A 526 -17.16 -18.64 -36.81
C GLU A 526 -17.41 -17.82 -35.53
N CYS A 527 -16.46 -16.94 -35.13
CA CYS A 527 -16.46 -16.31 -33.84
C CYS A 527 -17.15 -14.95 -33.85
N ASP A 528 -18.04 -14.74 -32.88
CA ASP A 528 -18.74 -13.46 -32.65
C ASP A 528 -17.89 -12.49 -31.82
N LEU A 529 -17.08 -13.03 -30.90
CA LEU A 529 -16.17 -12.29 -30.06
C LEU A 529 -14.76 -12.90 -30.14
N ILE A 530 -13.77 -12.05 -30.33
CA ILE A 530 -12.36 -12.43 -30.30
C ILE A 530 -11.68 -11.58 -29.25
N VAL A 531 -11.11 -12.20 -28.25
CA VAL A 531 -10.26 -11.53 -27.24
C VAL A 531 -8.81 -11.85 -27.57
N THR A 532 -7.98 -10.82 -27.78
CA THR A 532 -6.56 -11.00 -28.03
C THR A 532 -5.72 -10.33 -26.95
N ALA A 533 -4.76 -11.10 -26.41
CA ALA A 533 -3.84 -10.66 -25.36
C ALA A 533 -2.48 -11.37 -25.57
N THR A 534 -1.81 -11.02 -26.67
CA THR A 534 -0.52 -11.64 -27.01
C THR A 534 0.66 -10.71 -26.75
N SER A 535 1.82 -11.31 -26.55
CA SER A 535 3.11 -10.63 -26.59
C SER A 535 3.85 -10.86 -27.90
N ALA A 536 3.13 -11.21 -28.98
CA ALA A 536 3.71 -11.50 -30.29
C ALA A 536 4.33 -10.25 -30.88
N PHE A 537 5.58 -10.39 -31.38
CA PHE A 537 6.30 -9.32 -32.06
C PHE A 537 6.48 -9.67 -33.51
N GLY A 538 6.09 -8.77 -34.43
CA GLY A 538 6.33 -8.92 -35.85
C GLY A 538 5.56 -10.06 -36.52
N GLN A 539 4.45 -10.48 -35.95
CA GLN A 539 3.56 -11.50 -36.49
C GLN A 539 2.12 -11.00 -36.52
N ARG A 540 1.40 -11.33 -37.57
CA ARG A 540 -0.04 -11.12 -37.66
C ARG A 540 -0.74 -12.26 -36.93
N VAL A 541 -1.35 -11.96 -35.79
CA VAL A 541 -2.00 -12.98 -34.93
C VAL A 541 -3.43 -13.29 -35.35
N ILE A 542 -4.11 -12.34 -36.01
CA ILE A 542 -5.48 -12.48 -36.52
C ILE A 542 -5.51 -11.97 -37.97
N ASP A 543 -6.09 -12.74 -38.84
CA ASP A 543 -6.47 -12.30 -40.18
C ASP A 543 -7.87 -11.70 -40.15
N VAL A 544 -7.94 -10.36 -40.01
CA VAL A 544 -9.20 -9.63 -39.88
C VAL A 544 -10.12 -9.81 -41.12
N THR A 545 -9.55 -10.10 -42.28
CA THR A 545 -10.33 -10.27 -43.53
C THR A 545 -11.28 -11.48 -43.47
N LYS A 546 -10.90 -12.50 -42.71
CA LYS A 546 -11.67 -13.72 -42.53
C LYS A 546 -12.70 -13.67 -41.39
N CYS A 547 -12.72 -12.63 -40.59
CA CYS A 547 -13.65 -12.52 -39.47
C CYS A 547 -15.11 -12.54 -39.91
N LYS A 548 -15.95 -13.15 -39.06
CA LYS A 548 -17.41 -13.15 -39.21
C LYS A 548 -17.95 -11.72 -39.38
N PRO A 549 -18.89 -11.46 -40.28
CA PRO A 549 -19.49 -10.12 -40.39
C PRO A 549 -20.09 -9.65 -39.07
N GLY A 550 -19.67 -8.47 -38.59
CA GLY A 550 -20.10 -7.90 -37.32
C GLY A 550 -19.42 -8.48 -36.09
N ALA A 551 -18.32 -9.23 -36.26
CA ALA A 551 -17.53 -9.70 -35.12
C ALA A 551 -16.94 -8.55 -34.31
N VAL A 552 -16.77 -8.79 -33.01
CA VAL A 552 -16.08 -7.87 -32.10
C VAL A 552 -14.69 -8.41 -31.79
N ILE A 553 -13.66 -7.60 -31.95
CA ILE A 553 -12.30 -7.89 -31.53
C ILE A 553 -11.98 -7.00 -30.33
N CYS A 554 -11.72 -7.61 -29.18
CA CYS A 554 -11.31 -6.93 -27.97
C CYS A 554 -9.80 -7.12 -27.80
N ASP A 555 -9.03 -6.07 -28.10
CA ASP A 555 -7.57 -6.08 -28.04
C ASP A 555 -7.06 -5.56 -26.71
N VAL A 556 -6.49 -6.47 -25.90
CA VAL A 556 -5.93 -6.19 -24.57
C VAL A 556 -4.42 -5.94 -24.61
N ALA A 557 -3.78 -6.35 -25.73
CA ALA A 557 -2.34 -6.29 -25.86
C ALA A 557 -1.82 -4.82 -25.85
N ARG A 558 -0.64 -4.63 -25.28
CA ARG A 558 0.06 -3.35 -25.35
C ARG A 558 1.54 -3.59 -25.74
N PRO A 559 1.96 -3.15 -26.92
CA PRO A 559 1.19 -2.51 -28.02
C PRO A 559 0.10 -3.43 -28.59
N LEU A 560 -0.91 -2.84 -29.23
CA LEU A 560 -2.06 -3.57 -29.81
C LEU A 560 -1.63 -4.69 -30.78
N ASP A 561 -2.36 -5.78 -30.78
CA ASP A 561 -2.16 -6.90 -31.72
C ASP A 561 -2.71 -6.58 -33.13
N ILE A 562 -3.74 -5.72 -33.20
CA ILE A 562 -4.39 -5.32 -34.45
C ILE A 562 -3.88 -3.95 -34.91
N ASN A 563 -3.48 -3.86 -36.18
CA ASN A 563 -3.08 -2.61 -36.81
C ASN A 563 -4.33 -1.81 -37.26
N PRO A 564 -4.40 -0.47 -37.05
CA PRO A 564 -5.48 0.37 -37.57
C PRO A 564 -5.76 0.20 -39.07
N ALA A 565 -4.69 0.06 -39.90
CA ALA A 565 -4.81 -0.15 -41.33
C ALA A 565 -5.45 -1.53 -41.67
N GLU A 566 -5.17 -2.56 -40.88
CA GLU A 566 -5.81 -3.87 -41.01
C GLU A 566 -7.28 -3.81 -40.63
N ALA A 567 -7.62 -3.18 -39.50
CA ALA A 567 -8.99 -2.99 -39.06
C ALA A 567 -9.85 -2.24 -40.09
N ALA A 568 -9.27 -1.24 -40.78
CA ALA A 568 -9.94 -0.46 -41.80
C ALA A 568 -10.37 -1.28 -43.04
N LEU A 569 -9.80 -2.46 -43.26
CA LEU A 569 -10.17 -3.35 -44.37
C LEU A 569 -11.56 -3.96 -44.18
N ARG A 570 -12.03 -4.08 -42.94
CA ARG A 570 -13.32 -4.67 -42.59
C ARG A 570 -14.10 -3.68 -41.68
N PRO A 571 -14.72 -2.65 -42.29
CA PRO A 571 -15.44 -1.61 -41.55
C PRO A 571 -16.74 -2.11 -40.88
N ASP A 572 -17.17 -3.33 -41.16
CA ASP A 572 -18.27 -4.04 -40.50
C ASP A 572 -17.88 -4.65 -39.15
N ILE A 573 -16.58 -4.80 -38.86
CA ILE A 573 -16.06 -5.37 -37.62
C ILE A 573 -15.80 -4.27 -36.62
N LEU A 574 -16.09 -4.54 -35.35
CA LEU A 574 -15.78 -3.61 -34.26
C LEU A 574 -14.49 -4.05 -33.53
N VAL A 575 -13.42 -3.31 -33.73
CA VAL A 575 -12.18 -3.48 -32.96
C VAL A 575 -12.20 -2.50 -31.80
N ILE A 576 -12.10 -2.99 -30.57
CA ILE A 576 -12.03 -2.17 -29.37
C ILE A 576 -10.72 -2.40 -28.63
N GLU A 577 -10.18 -1.34 -28.09
CA GLU A 577 -9.17 -1.39 -27.06
C GLU A 577 -9.83 -1.68 -25.71
N SER A 578 -9.12 -2.39 -24.84
CA SER A 578 -9.64 -2.76 -23.53
C SER A 578 -8.62 -2.49 -22.44
N GLY A 579 -9.11 -2.53 -21.21
CA GLY A 579 -8.30 -2.35 -20.01
C GLY A 579 -8.12 -0.87 -19.61
N GLU A 580 -9.09 -0.01 -19.94
CA GLU A 580 -9.12 1.38 -19.52
C GLU A 580 -10.33 1.67 -18.64
N VAL A 581 -10.10 2.42 -17.56
CA VAL A 581 -11.12 2.71 -16.53
C VAL A 581 -11.06 4.18 -16.12
N LEU A 582 -12.20 4.70 -15.67
CA LEU A 582 -12.31 6.01 -15.05
C LEU A 582 -12.18 5.84 -13.53
N ILE A 583 -11.27 6.58 -12.93
CA ILE A 583 -11.15 6.67 -11.47
C ILE A 583 -12.09 7.75 -10.99
N PRO A 584 -12.94 7.49 -9.97
CA PRO A 584 -13.91 8.46 -9.48
C PRO A 584 -13.23 9.67 -8.82
N GLY A 585 -13.85 10.85 -9.00
CA GLY A 585 -13.32 12.12 -8.52
C GLY A 585 -12.78 13.00 -9.64
N ASP A 586 -12.12 14.09 -9.26
CA ASP A 586 -11.47 15.01 -10.20
C ASP A 586 -9.97 14.68 -10.33
N VAL A 587 -9.70 13.50 -10.92
CA VAL A 587 -8.38 12.92 -10.95
C VAL A 587 -7.47 13.65 -11.93
N ASP A 588 -6.32 14.12 -11.41
CA ASP A 588 -5.21 14.64 -12.17
C ASP A 588 -3.96 13.77 -11.96
N PHE A 589 -3.39 13.26 -13.03
CA PHE A 589 -2.19 12.44 -12.98
C PHE A 589 -0.90 13.27 -12.87
N GLY A 590 -0.96 14.59 -13.08
CA GLY A 590 0.21 15.47 -13.10
C GLY A 590 1.24 15.12 -14.18
N TYR A 591 0.90 14.20 -15.07
CA TYR A 591 1.72 13.71 -16.18
C TYR A 591 0.82 13.11 -17.26
N ASP A 592 1.18 13.34 -18.52
CA ASP A 592 0.47 12.73 -19.65
C ASP A 592 0.86 11.26 -19.79
N ILE A 593 -0.08 10.38 -19.41
CA ILE A 593 0.06 8.91 -19.52
C ILE A 593 -0.43 8.38 -20.88
N GLY A 594 -0.76 9.26 -21.82
CA GLY A 594 -1.25 8.92 -23.15
C GLY A 594 -2.72 8.53 -23.20
N LEU A 595 -3.51 8.90 -22.19
CA LEU A 595 -4.95 8.63 -22.09
C LEU A 595 -5.73 9.94 -21.88
N PRO A 596 -7.02 9.96 -22.20
CA PRO A 596 -7.89 11.10 -21.90
C PRO A 596 -7.91 11.44 -20.40
N PRO A 597 -8.31 12.68 -20.03
CA PRO A 597 -8.42 13.07 -18.63
C PRO A 597 -9.21 12.08 -17.79
N LYS A 598 -8.80 11.86 -16.54
CA LYS A 598 -9.41 10.94 -15.56
C LYS A 598 -9.35 9.45 -15.94
N THR A 599 -8.87 9.11 -17.12
CA THR A 599 -8.75 7.74 -17.61
C THR A 599 -7.43 7.13 -17.19
N ALA A 600 -7.47 5.90 -16.70
CA ALA A 600 -6.31 5.12 -16.31
C ALA A 600 -6.29 3.75 -16.98
N TYR A 601 -5.12 3.17 -17.18
CA TYR A 601 -5.02 1.74 -17.46
C TYR A 601 -5.53 0.95 -16.27
N ALA A 602 -6.20 -0.17 -16.51
CA ALA A 602 -6.82 -0.96 -15.44
C ALA A 602 -5.83 -1.44 -14.37
N CYS A 603 -4.56 -1.69 -14.73
CA CYS A 603 -3.54 -2.03 -13.75
C CYS A 603 -3.26 -0.89 -12.75
N LEU A 604 -3.22 0.37 -13.20
CA LEU A 604 -3.17 1.54 -12.33
C LEU A 604 -4.50 1.69 -11.57
N GLY A 605 -5.63 1.47 -12.27
CA GLY A 605 -6.97 1.49 -11.67
C GLY A 605 -7.11 0.48 -10.52
N GLU A 606 -6.57 -0.74 -10.63
CA GLU A 606 -6.58 -1.73 -9.56
C GLU A 606 -5.82 -1.24 -8.33
N THR A 607 -4.64 -0.65 -8.54
CA THR A 607 -3.83 -0.12 -7.44
C THR A 607 -4.53 1.03 -6.72
N ALA A 608 -5.15 1.93 -7.49
CA ALA A 608 -5.94 3.03 -6.96
C ALA A 608 -7.20 2.54 -6.23
N LEU A 609 -7.88 1.53 -6.77
CA LEU A 609 -9.07 0.91 -6.20
C LEU A 609 -8.77 0.21 -4.86
N LEU A 610 -7.69 -0.57 -4.79
CA LEU A 610 -7.24 -1.21 -3.56
C LEU A 610 -6.89 -0.16 -2.49
N ALA A 611 -6.21 0.91 -2.88
CA ALA A 611 -5.94 2.02 -1.98
C ALA A 611 -7.23 2.71 -1.53
N MET A 612 -8.22 2.89 -2.42
CA MET A 612 -9.51 3.49 -2.12
C MET A 612 -10.33 2.64 -1.15
N ASP A 613 -10.25 1.30 -1.26
CA ASP A 613 -10.89 0.37 -0.33
C ASP A 613 -10.07 0.16 0.98
N GLY A 614 -8.87 0.73 1.07
CA GLY A 614 -7.98 0.58 2.23
C GLY A 614 -7.30 -0.78 2.31
N ARG A 615 -7.26 -1.55 1.22
CA ARG A 615 -6.60 -2.85 1.13
C ARG A 615 -5.14 -2.69 0.75
N PHE A 616 -4.28 -2.92 1.70
CA PHE A 616 -2.83 -2.82 1.53
C PHE A 616 -2.20 -4.20 1.75
N GLU A 617 -2.60 -5.13 0.92
CA GLU A 617 -2.12 -6.51 0.85
C GLU A 617 -1.64 -6.83 -0.57
N ASP A 618 -0.76 -7.79 -0.71
CA ASP A 618 -0.40 -8.33 -2.01
C ASP A 618 -1.65 -8.88 -2.69
N TYR A 619 -1.92 -8.42 -3.94
CA TYR A 619 -3.21 -8.73 -4.51
C TYR A 619 -3.10 -9.64 -5.73
N THR A 620 -2.76 -9.12 -6.88
CA THR A 620 -2.57 -9.91 -8.09
C THR A 620 -1.09 -10.14 -8.31
N LEU A 621 -0.59 -11.34 -8.02
CA LEU A 621 0.80 -11.72 -8.20
C LEU A 621 0.91 -13.01 -9.01
N GLY A 622 2.03 -13.16 -9.71
CA GLY A 622 2.31 -14.37 -10.49
C GLY A 622 1.52 -14.45 -11.79
N ARG A 623 1.73 -15.57 -12.50
CA ARG A 623 1.09 -15.81 -13.81
C ARG A 623 -0.28 -16.45 -13.69
N ASN A 624 -0.62 -17.05 -12.54
CA ASN A 624 -1.90 -17.68 -12.28
C ASN A 624 -2.82 -16.72 -11.52
N ILE A 625 -3.65 -15.99 -12.26
CA ILE A 625 -4.64 -15.09 -11.68
C ILE A 625 -5.82 -15.90 -11.15
N GLU A 626 -6.20 -15.69 -9.90
CA GLU A 626 -7.34 -16.36 -9.28
C GLU A 626 -8.64 -15.71 -9.73
N MET A 627 -9.60 -16.53 -10.22
CA MET A 627 -10.92 -16.01 -10.64
C MET A 627 -11.67 -15.30 -9.53
N GLU A 628 -11.53 -15.75 -8.28
CA GLU A 628 -12.17 -15.07 -7.14
C GLU A 628 -11.62 -13.67 -6.91
N ARG A 629 -10.31 -13.44 -7.11
CA ARG A 629 -9.70 -12.09 -7.06
C ARG A 629 -10.28 -11.19 -8.16
N VAL A 630 -10.54 -11.73 -9.36
CA VAL A 630 -11.19 -10.98 -10.46
C VAL A 630 -12.62 -10.60 -10.10
N LYS A 631 -13.40 -11.52 -9.54
CA LYS A 631 -14.77 -11.24 -9.08
C LYS A 631 -14.79 -10.26 -7.93
N GLU A 632 -13.84 -10.37 -7.01
CA GLU A 632 -13.70 -9.49 -5.85
C GLU A 632 -13.36 -8.06 -6.29
N ILE A 633 -12.33 -7.88 -7.12
CA ILE A 633 -11.94 -6.54 -7.59
C ILE A 633 -13.08 -5.88 -8.39
N PHE A 634 -13.89 -6.65 -9.13
CA PHE A 634 -15.04 -6.12 -9.84
C PHE A 634 -16.17 -5.70 -8.89
N ARG A 635 -16.36 -6.39 -7.77
CA ARG A 635 -17.27 -5.92 -6.70
C ARG A 635 -16.81 -4.60 -6.10
N LEU A 636 -15.51 -4.46 -5.83
CA LEU A 636 -14.92 -3.21 -5.34
C LEU A 636 -15.02 -2.09 -6.38
N PHE A 637 -14.82 -2.39 -7.66
CA PHE A 637 -15.00 -1.48 -8.79
C PHE A 637 -16.39 -0.84 -8.77
N LYS A 638 -17.43 -1.66 -8.62
CA LYS A 638 -18.81 -1.18 -8.48
C LYS A 638 -19.05 -0.44 -7.15
N LYS A 639 -18.50 -0.94 -6.05
CA LYS A 639 -18.63 -0.32 -4.72
C LYS A 639 -18.17 1.13 -4.71
N HIS A 640 -17.04 1.42 -5.35
CA HIS A 640 -16.42 2.73 -5.37
C HIS A 640 -16.78 3.58 -6.60
N ASP A 641 -17.72 3.11 -7.42
CA ASP A 641 -18.20 3.79 -8.65
C ASP A 641 -17.09 4.07 -9.68
N PHE A 642 -16.14 3.14 -9.80
CA PHE A 642 -15.27 3.11 -10.97
C PHE A 642 -16.11 2.76 -12.20
N GLN A 643 -15.75 3.29 -13.36
CA GLN A 643 -16.44 3.06 -14.60
C GLN A 643 -15.45 2.63 -15.69
N LEU A 644 -15.95 1.96 -16.73
CA LEU A 644 -15.17 1.80 -17.95
C LEU A 644 -14.99 3.16 -18.63
N ALA A 645 -13.84 3.37 -19.27
CA ALA A 645 -13.56 4.62 -19.97
C ALA A 645 -14.35 4.79 -21.28
N GLY A 646 -15.34 3.93 -21.52
CA GLY A 646 -16.08 3.85 -22.77
C GLY A 646 -15.43 2.88 -23.76
N LEU A 647 -16.06 2.68 -24.92
CA LEU A 647 -15.46 1.88 -25.99
C LEU A 647 -14.58 2.78 -26.84
N ARG A 648 -13.31 2.39 -27.00
CA ARG A 648 -12.34 3.10 -27.82
C ARG A 648 -11.77 2.18 -28.89
N SER A 649 -11.39 2.76 -29.99
CA SER A 649 -10.73 2.09 -31.12
C SER A 649 -9.55 2.95 -31.58
N PHE A 650 -8.34 2.45 -31.42
CA PHE A 650 -7.10 3.14 -31.81
C PHE A 650 -6.99 4.58 -31.29
N GLY A 651 -7.35 4.76 -30.02
CA GLY A 651 -7.28 6.07 -29.35
C GLY A 651 -8.54 6.93 -29.45
N GLU A 652 -9.47 6.61 -30.33
CA GLU A 652 -10.70 7.38 -30.55
C GLU A 652 -11.93 6.74 -29.90
N TYR A 653 -12.82 7.55 -29.35
CA TYR A 653 -14.09 7.05 -28.80
C TYR A 653 -15.02 6.58 -29.92
N ILE A 654 -15.66 5.45 -29.71
CA ILE A 654 -16.65 4.87 -30.62
C ILE A 654 -18.04 5.41 -30.25
N THR A 655 -18.67 6.12 -31.19
CA THR A 655 -20.01 6.67 -31.02
C THR A 655 -21.07 5.61 -31.31
N ASP A 656 -22.31 5.82 -30.84
CA ASP A 656 -23.44 4.95 -31.18
C ASP A 656 -23.75 4.95 -32.67
N GLU A 657 -23.48 6.07 -33.39
CA GLU A 657 -23.59 6.19 -34.83
C GLU A 657 -22.57 5.30 -35.56
N ASP A 658 -21.34 5.25 -35.06
CA ASP A 658 -20.31 4.34 -35.59
C ASP A 658 -20.69 2.90 -35.45
N VAL A 659 -21.25 2.54 -34.31
CA VAL A 659 -21.76 1.18 -34.07
C VAL A 659 -22.91 0.87 -35.00
N ALA A 660 -23.88 1.78 -35.14
CA ALA A 660 -25.05 1.59 -36.02
C ALA A 660 -24.61 1.39 -37.49
N ARG A 661 -23.65 2.18 -37.96
CA ARG A 661 -23.07 2.06 -39.30
C ARG A 661 -22.44 0.67 -39.50
N ARG A 662 -21.62 0.19 -38.54
CA ARG A 662 -20.99 -1.12 -38.58
C ARG A 662 -22.00 -2.26 -38.59
N ARG A 663 -23.06 -2.17 -37.76
CA ARG A 663 -24.16 -3.14 -37.72
C ARG A 663 -24.84 -3.24 -39.07
N LYS A 664 -25.18 -2.12 -39.71
CA LYS A 664 -25.83 -2.07 -41.03
C LYS A 664 -24.95 -2.74 -42.10
N LEU A 665 -23.63 -2.47 -42.09
CA LEU A 665 -22.69 -3.11 -42.99
C LEU A 665 -22.60 -4.61 -42.75
N ALA A 666 -22.49 -5.03 -41.49
CA ALA A 666 -22.46 -6.42 -41.09
C ALA A 666 -23.72 -7.18 -41.54
N GLU A 667 -24.89 -6.56 -41.39
CA GLU A 667 -26.15 -7.12 -41.80
C GLU A 667 -26.23 -7.29 -43.32
N ALA A 668 -25.82 -6.30 -44.11
CA ALA A 668 -25.74 -6.40 -45.56
C ALA A 668 -24.83 -7.55 -46.01
N LEU A 669 -23.66 -7.71 -45.35
CA LEU A 669 -22.73 -8.82 -45.65
C LEU A 669 -23.27 -10.21 -45.25
N ARG A 670 -24.15 -10.28 -44.23
CA ARG A 670 -24.80 -11.54 -43.84
C ARG A 670 -25.93 -11.91 -44.79
N GLN A 671 -26.62 -10.94 -45.40
CA GLN A 671 -27.72 -11.16 -46.29
C GLN A 671 -27.29 -11.42 -47.72
N ASP A 672 -26.11 -10.99 -48.15
CA ASP A 672 -25.58 -11.15 -49.50
C ASP A 672 -24.23 -11.87 -49.50
N PRO A 673 -24.22 -13.22 -49.73
CA PRO A 673 -23.00 -14.03 -49.79
C PRO A 673 -22.01 -13.62 -50.90
N GLU A 674 -22.50 -13.06 -52.03
CA GLU A 674 -21.64 -12.57 -53.10
C GLU A 674 -20.91 -11.31 -52.70
N LEU A 675 -21.61 -10.37 -52.10
CA LEU A 675 -21.05 -9.16 -51.54
C LEU A 675 -19.98 -9.52 -50.47
N TYR A 676 -20.28 -10.50 -49.63
CA TYR A 676 -19.31 -10.96 -48.60
C TYR A 676 -18.04 -11.51 -49.24
N ARG A 677 -18.19 -12.47 -50.23
CA ARG A 677 -17.02 -13.05 -50.90
C ARG A 677 -16.14 -11.99 -51.57
N ARG A 678 -16.78 -11.03 -52.26
CA ARG A 678 -16.05 -9.95 -52.91
C ARG A 678 -15.34 -9.04 -51.89
N THR A 679 -16.00 -8.68 -50.79
CA THR A 679 -15.41 -7.84 -49.73
C THR A 679 -14.21 -8.57 -49.09
N VAL A 680 -14.29 -9.87 -48.83
CA VAL A 680 -13.17 -10.67 -48.29
C VAL A 680 -12.01 -10.75 -49.30
N ALA A 681 -12.29 -10.95 -50.59
CA ALA A 681 -11.25 -11.01 -51.59
C ALA A 681 -10.47 -9.70 -51.74
N GLU A 682 -11.20 -8.56 -51.84
CA GLU A 682 -10.59 -7.22 -51.91
C GLU A 682 -9.81 -6.90 -50.66
N ALA A 683 -10.35 -7.24 -49.46
CA ALA A 683 -9.65 -7.00 -48.17
C ALA A 683 -8.39 -7.88 -48.08
N SER A 684 -8.45 -9.14 -48.53
CA SER A 684 -7.30 -10.06 -48.51
C SER A 684 -6.17 -9.59 -49.43
N GLU A 685 -6.51 -9.11 -50.61
CA GLU A 685 -5.53 -8.50 -51.55
C GLU A 685 -4.84 -7.29 -50.93
N LYS A 686 -5.60 -6.36 -50.37
CA LYS A 686 -5.06 -5.18 -49.70
C LYS A 686 -4.21 -5.52 -48.47
N LEU A 687 -4.59 -6.56 -47.73
CA LEU A 687 -3.87 -7.03 -46.53
C LEU A 687 -2.43 -7.45 -46.86
N THR A 688 -2.17 -7.98 -48.07
CA THR A 688 -0.80 -8.33 -48.47
C THR A 688 0.13 -7.17 -48.57
N HIS A 689 -0.38 -5.95 -48.80
CA HIS A 689 0.38 -4.73 -48.91
C HIS A 689 0.57 -3.98 -47.60
N ILE A 690 -0.15 -4.39 -46.52
CA ILE A 690 0.02 -3.79 -45.20
C ILE A 690 1.20 -4.49 -44.49
N PRO A 691 2.25 -3.77 -44.13
CA PRO A 691 3.39 -4.36 -43.46
C PRO A 691 2.97 -4.80 -42.06
N VAL A 692 3.43 -5.99 -41.63
CA VAL A 692 3.28 -6.45 -40.26
C VAL A 692 4.05 -5.49 -39.37
N MET A 693 3.38 -4.88 -38.38
CA MET A 693 4.02 -3.94 -37.47
C MET A 693 5.14 -4.65 -36.71
N SER A 694 6.40 -4.24 -36.97
CA SER A 694 7.49 -4.55 -36.06
C SER A 694 7.27 -3.74 -34.78
N LYS A 695 6.91 -4.41 -33.68
CA LYS A 695 6.82 -3.79 -32.36
C LYS A 695 8.23 -3.38 -31.89
N GLY A 696 8.92 -2.48 -32.65
CA GLY A 696 10.13 -1.78 -32.21
C GLY A 696 11.41 -2.59 -31.99
N VAL A 697 11.58 -3.78 -32.64
CA VAL A 697 12.82 -4.58 -32.57
C VAL A 697 13.42 -4.75 -33.93
N SER A 698 14.15 -3.74 -34.40
CA SER A 698 15.08 -3.98 -35.52
C SER A 698 16.38 -4.58 -34.96
N ALA A 699 16.62 -5.86 -35.27
CA ALA A 699 17.93 -6.46 -35.06
C ALA A 699 18.90 -5.96 -36.10
N SER A 700 19.93 -5.22 -35.71
CA SER A 700 21.17 -5.04 -36.48
C SER A 700 22.32 -5.57 -35.64
N PRO A 701 23.12 -6.51 -36.13
CA PRO A 701 24.34 -6.92 -35.46
C PRO A 701 25.44 -5.86 -35.75
N GLY A 702 25.77 -5.06 -34.76
CA GLY A 702 26.82 -4.04 -34.86
C GLY A 702 27.98 -4.33 -33.93
N ASN A 703 29.15 -4.46 -34.50
CA ASN A 703 30.47 -4.74 -33.91
C ASN A 703 30.79 -3.93 -32.64
N GLY A 704 31.15 -4.67 -31.59
CA GLY A 704 31.27 -4.17 -30.23
C GLY A 704 32.66 -3.71 -29.79
N ALA A 705 33.43 -2.93 -30.49
CA ALA A 705 34.69 -2.40 -29.95
C ALA A 705 34.72 -0.87 -29.79
N ALA A 706 33.99 -0.12 -30.62
CA ALA A 706 33.95 1.36 -30.53
C ALA A 706 32.97 1.86 -29.45
N GLY A 707 32.03 1.03 -28.96
CA GLY A 707 31.01 1.41 -27.97
C GLY A 707 31.54 1.64 -26.56
N TRP A 708 32.59 0.93 -26.17
CA TRP A 708 33.11 0.97 -24.80
C TRP A 708 33.87 2.27 -24.46
N ALA A 709 34.55 2.86 -25.45
CA ALA A 709 35.26 4.13 -25.26
C ALA A 709 34.27 5.32 -25.12
N ALA A 710 33.14 5.30 -25.86
CA ALA A 710 32.08 6.30 -25.73
C ALA A 710 31.32 6.18 -24.42
N LEU A 711 31.10 4.95 -23.90
CA LEU A 711 30.44 4.69 -22.61
C LEU A 711 31.24 5.23 -21.43
N ALA A 712 32.58 5.12 -21.47
CA ALA A 712 33.45 5.66 -20.41
C ALA A 712 33.42 7.20 -20.38
N GLY A 713 33.34 7.84 -21.53
CA GLY A 713 33.25 9.31 -21.66
C GLY A 713 31.92 9.88 -21.16
N VAL A 714 30.79 9.21 -21.44
CA VAL A 714 29.46 9.67 -21.04
C VAL A 714 29.24 9.39 -19.55
N ALA A 715 29.67 8.26 -19.00
CA ALA A 715 29.61 7.96 -17.57
C ALA A 715 30.47 8.94 -16.75
N GLY A 716 31.67 9.31 -17.24
CA GLY A 716 32.52 10.32 -16.63
C GLY A 716 31.86 11.72 -16.62
N LEU A 717 31.18 12.10 -17.69
CA LEU A 717 30.49 13.40 -17.79
C LEU A 717 29.25 13.47 -16.87
N VAL A 718 28.49 12.40 -16.75
CA VAL A 718 27.32 12.31 -15.84
C VAL A 718 27.77 12.33 -14.38
N LEU A 719 28.83 11.62 -14.01
CA LEU A 719 29.40 11.67 -12.65
C LEU A 719 30.03 13.04 -12.35
N PHE A 720 30.64 13.72 -13.33
CA PHE A 720 31.18 15.06 -13.18
C PHE A 720 30.08 16.10 -12.98
N LEU A 721 28.96 16.00 -13.69
CA LEU A 721 27.80 16.90 -13.55
C LEU A 721 27.03 16.68 -12.24
N LEU A 722 26.93 15.44 -11.76
CA LEU A 722 26.35 15.11 -10.47
C LEU A 722 27.27 15.54 -9.31
N GLY A 723 28.58 15.40 -9.46
CA GLY A 723 29.57 15.83 -8.46
C GLY A 723 29.64 17.37 -8.30
N ARG A 724 29.39 18.14 -9.35
CA ARG A 724 29.34 19.61 -9.27
C ARG A 724 28.12 20.16 -8.53
N ARG A 725 26.95 19.47 -8.57
CA ARG A 725 25.78 19.86 -7.79
C ARG A 725 25.94 19.63 -6.27
N GLY A 726 26.82 18.73 -5.86
CA GLY A 726 27.19 18.52 -4.46
C GLY A 726 28.07 19.61 -3.85
N LYS A 727 28.86 20.33 -4.67
CA LYS A 727 29.77 21.40 -4.23
C LYS A 727 29.16 22.81 -4.23
N ALA A 728 28.07 23.05 -4.95
CA ALA A 728 27.43 24.37 -5.02
C ALA A 728 26.50 24.71 -3.83
N ARG A 729 26.40 23.83 -2.81
CA ARG A 729 25.63 24.07 -1.57
C ARG A 729 26.48 24.33 -0.32
N LYS A 730 27.78 24.58 -0.48
CA LYS A 730 28.65 25.04 0.62
C LYS A 730 29.24 26.42 0.27
N GLY A 731 28.49 27.47 0.51
CA GLY A 731 29.00 28.82 0.37
C GLY A 731 27.90 29.85 0.38
N ILE A 732 27.33 30.12 1.57
CA ILE A 732 26.68 31.40 1.91
C ILE A 732 27.33 31.83 3.21
N PRO A 733 28.04 33.00 3.25
CA PRO A 733 28.62 33.52 4.50
C PRO A 733 27.53 34.17 5.33
N SER A 734 27.65 34.00 6.64
CA SER A 734 26.92 34.70 7.67
C SER A 734 27.16 36.21 7.59
N GLY A 735 26.10 36.96 7.46
CA GLY A 735 25.96 38.39 7.73
C GLY A 735 24.59 38.59 8.36
#